data_0f74aa1c8882ebfa2d597d1ea38921db
#
_entry.id   0f74aa1c8882ebfa2d597d1ea38921db
#
_cell.length_a   1.000
_cell.length_b   1.000
_cell.length_c   1.000
_cell.angle_alpha   90.00
_cell.angle_beta   90.00
_cell.angle_gamma   90.00
#
_symmetry.space_group_name_H-M   'P 1'
#
loop_
_entity.id
_entity.type
_entity.pdbx_description
1 polymer ?
#
loop_
_entity_poly.entity_id
_entity_poly.type
_entity_poly.pdbx_seq_one_letter_code
_entity_poly.pdbx_strand_id
1 'polypeptide(L)'
;MDNHSLKVLNSDDSQTPCTVHRRVKHSRPFDRREFMKMAAGTGAAVTMSSLLPGEFVEATAAANTATQVDKGMQLLQAACPYCGVGCGTLIKVESGKVVGMVPDKKHPTNRGIQCIKGLNAHEPIYIDRLTKVLVRRDMSDPLRGHVSATKGRFDDDVFEEMSYEEAEELVAERIAEIIKEKGPNAVGLNGSGQLTMEAQWIENLLMKGVIGSNSIEANARMCMTSAVTGYFHSYGSDAPPTSYEDIEEADFITFWGHNAREAHPILFWRVADHKTKHDIPTSVADPRKTGTVIGLEDINPRNSYHIQTLNGDISYLNAIAHVLMKKYPEACMSDEWLEAHTSNWQAYKKGVLERYSPEQVVERLARLDKGRVTVETIENVARTWAEASIKGRKRGRGGVLSFWGIGYNQMLHGQHNTISIINLHLLTGNVGRPGCGSHSQTGQPNAMSERLMGGLTGRLPFNQPLKNDAWRDHIADKWRVPRERLKQTSVLPNPGMVIGMMERALQGGLDAMFWMYTTHVHMPDLDTLVRPALSKMFVVVQEIYRHAPNNLYADIIFPAATWGEWTGGTYIQSERRVYVCDGTKNPPENCRPDMDMAIDKGRTLAKKLGLNADEIFPYKKTIKMGNGLMAYDPEDVFRDIVAASKGSDADLSGILEVEASEGTSPYDQLRSLRGIQWPAPTEAIAKAGGTPRRYLGQEGWGGKPYGEFRHADGKAKFKLCEQDYTKLDDITGRLMKYGDKRKPGEGPFLIDDLHSEGPNKGKPKILVAARDAGLTPELPHFDVYEDKSLSLEDHKKNDVYPFWLGLGVVYEHFHTAKTIRGATTLKLVPEQYVELNLDDAKRYGLRDGDRVRLVTRRGSFEARVSVGQMSMIRPARTEVPPGYLFSPWNLSVADSADPRKNKWLVNATSHRAWDPVSGQCDYKKSAARIEKL
;
A
#
# COMPACT_ATOMS: atom_id res chain seq x y z
N MET A 1 -34.69 19.88 -43.30
CA MET A 1 -36.12 19.70 -43.07
C MET A 1 -36.24 18.55 -42.02
N ASP A 2 -36.64 18.71 -40.77
CA ASP A 2 -37.24 19.81 -40.05
C ASP A 2 -36.72 19.84 -38.60
N ASN A 3 -36.65 21.06 -38.09
CA ASN A 3 -36.48 21.40 -36.70
C ASN A 3 -37.67 20.95 -35.83
N HIS A 4 -37.42 20.52 -34.57
CA HIS A 4 -38.36 20.76 -33.51
C HIS A 4 -37.68 21.15 -32.21
N SER A 5 -37.99 22.35 -31.83
CA SER A 5 -37.61 23.15 -30.68
C SER A 5 -38.01 22.58 -29.32
N LEU A 6 -37.14 22.79 -28.34
CA LEU A 6 -37.43 22.72 -26.91
C LEU A 6 -38.41 23.83 -26.49
N LYS A 7 -39.48 23.47 -25.84
CA LYS A 7 -40.32 24.36 -25.01
C LYS A 7 -40.06 24.14 -23.54
N VAL A 8 -39.68 25.20 -22.88
CA VAL A 8 -39.66 25.36 -21.43
C VAL A 8 -41.12 25.62 -20.99
N LEU A 9 -41.59 24.93 -20.01
CA LEU A 9 -42.78 25.28 -19.24
C LEU A 9 -42.45 25.29 -17.72
N ASN A 10 -42.45 26.51 -17.20
CA ASN A 10 -42.66 26.81 -15.78
C ASN A 10 -44.14 26.61 -15.41
N SER A 11 -44.47 25.96 -14.31
CA SER A 11 -45.54 26.41 -13.42
C SER A 11 -45.51 25.60 -12.11
N ASP A 12 -45.63 26.31 -11.00
CA ASP A 12 -45.91 25.88 -9.67
C ASP A 12 -47.15 24.96 -9.61
N ASP A 13 -47.13 23.93 -8.76
CA ASP A 13 -48.14 23.76 -7.71
C ASP A 13 -47.83 22.60 -6.80
N SER A 14 -48.26 22.75 -5.59
CA SER A 14 -48.07 22.03 -4.35
C SER A 14 -48.72 20.63 -4.29
N GLN A 15 -48.13 19.80 -3.40
CA GLN A 15 -48.71 18.68 -2.63
C GLN A 15 -48.98 17.34 -3.33
N THR A 16 -48.25 16.34 -3.00
CA THR A 16 -48.56 15.05 -2.36
C THR A 16 -47.47 13.99 -2.64
N PRO A 17 -47.20 13.03 -1.74
CA PRO A 17 -46.09 12.09 -1.89
C PRO A 17 -46.44 10.97 -2.86
N CYS A 18 -45.72 10.91 -3.98
CA CYS A 18 -45.90 9.83 -4.92
C CYS A 18 -44.73 8.83 -4.80
N THR A 19 -45.02 7.69 -4.23
CA THR A 19 -44.21 6.48 -4.28
C THR A 19 -44.09 6.00 -5.71
N VAL A 20 -42.98 6.25 -6.36
CA VAL A 20 -42.67 5.67 -7.67
C VAL A 20 -41.76 4.45 -7.50
N HIS A 21 -42.38 3.28 -7.46
CA HIS A 21 -41.72 2.03 -7.80
C HIS A 21 -41.36 2.03 -9.29
N ARG A 22 -40.18 2.51 -9.66
CA ARG A 22 -39.63 2.23 -10.97
C ARG A 22 -39.08 0.82 -10.98
N ARG A 23 -39.80 -0.11 -11.60
CA ARG A 23 -39.28 -1.40 -12.08
C ARG A 23 -38.10 -1.06 -13.05
N VAL A 24 -36.90 -1.37 -12.64
CA VAL A 24 -35.74 -1.38 -13.54
C VAL A 24 -36.00 -2.49 -14.55
N LYS A 25 -36.31 -2.12 -15.78
CA LYS A 25 -36.30 -3.04 -16.91
C LYS A 25 -34.87 -3.55 -17.05
N HIS A 26 -34.70 -4.86 -17.02
CA HIS A 26 -33.43 -5.52 -17.34
C HIS A 26 -32.94 -4.99 -18.69
N SER A 27 -31.85 -4.22 -18.67
CA SER A 27 -31.13 -3.84 -19.87
C SER A 27 -30.52 -5.10 -20.48
N ARG A 28 -30.70 -5.28 -21.77
CA ARG A 28 -30.08 -6.34 -22.56
C ARG A 28 -28.55 -6.28 -22.37
N PRO A 29 -27.83 -7.41 -22.37
CA PRO A 29 -26.38 -7.38 -22.34
C PRO A 29 -25.87 -6.53 -23.50
N PHE A 30 -24.94 -5.63 -23.22
CA PHE A 30 -24.32 -4.77 -24.22
C PHE A 30 -23.66 -5.63 -25.31
N ASP A 31 -24.02 -5.39 -26.55
CA ASP A 31 -23.36 -6.00 -27.71
C ASP A 31 -21.95 -5.39 -27.83
N ARG A 32 -20.97 -6.24 -28.15
CA ARG A 32 -19.57 -5.88 -28.39
C ARG A 32 -19.41 -4.69 -29.37
N ARG A 33 -20.31 -4.57 -30.35
CA ARG A 33 -20.34 -3.44 -31.31
C ARG A 33 -20.81 -2.12 -30.71
N GLU A 34 -21.77 -2.15 -29.80
CA GLU A 34 -22.23 -0.95 -29.11
C GLU A 34 -21.19 -0.43 -28.11
N PHE A 35 -20.51 -1.37 -27.44
CA PHE A 35 -19.37 -1.04 -26.59
C PHE A 35 -18.23 -0.37 -27.38
N MET A 36 -17.92 -0.90 -28.57
CA MET A 36 -16.88 -0.32 -29.43
C MET A 36 -17.26 1.07 -29.95
N LYS A 37 -18.53 1.34 -30.23
CA LYS A 37 -19.02 2.66 -30.66
C LYS A 37 -18.96 3.68 -29.49
N MET A 38 -19.28 3.26 -28.30
CA MET A 38 -19.15 4.13 -27.11
C MET A 38 -17.69 4.47 -26.78
N ALA A 39 -16.80 3.47 -26.88
CA ALA A 39 -15.37 3.65 -26.67
C ALA A 39 -14.75 4.62 -27.71
N ALA A 40 -15.18 4.56 -28.97
CA ALA A 40 -14.71 5.45 -30.01
C ALA A 40 -15.24 6.90 -29.85
N GLY A 41 -16.44 7.07 -29.31
CA GLY A 41 -17.08 8.40 -29.12
C GLY A 41 -16.58 9.20 -27.91
N THR A 42 -15.96 8.53 -26.93
CA THR A 42 -15.51 9.16 -25.68
C THR A 42 -13.98 9.29 -25.54
N GLY A 43 -13.21 8.98 -26.59
CA GLY A 43 -11.75 8.93 -26.50
C GLY A 43 -11.22 7.78 -25.64
N ALA A 44 -12.09 6.87 -25.21
CA ALA A 44 -11.78 5.73 -24.34
C ALA A 44 -11.34 4.49 -25.14
N ALA A 45 -10.48 4.66 -26.14
CA ALA A 45 -9.85 3.53 -26.90
C ALA A 45 -8.94 2.66 -26.02
N VAL A 46 -8.96 2.83 -24.70
CA VAL A 46 -8.03 2.20 -23.76
C VAL A 46 -8.56 0.92 -23.12
N THR A 47 -9.82 0.54 -23.36
CA THR A 47 -10.41 -0.66 -22.71
C THR A 47 -10.16 -1.99 -23.41
N MET A 48 -9.31 -2.05 -24.43
CA MET A 48 -9.02 -3.27 -25.18
C MET A 48 -7.74 -4.00 -24.74
N SER A 49 -7.42 -4.02 -23.46
CA SER A 49 -6.25 -4.73 -22.95
C SER A 49 -6.34 -6.26 -22.99
N SER A 50 -7.39 -6.83 -23.57
CA SER A 50 -7.54 -8.25 -23.81
C SER A 50 -7.23 -8.68 -25.26
N LEU A 51 -6.87 -7.77 -26.15
CA LEU A 51 -6.58 -8.03 -27.56
C LEU A 51 -5.18 -7.51 -27.90
N LEU A 52 -4.34 -8.40 -28.34
CA LEU A 52 -3.01 -8.31 -28.99
C LEU A 52 -2.05 -7.13 -28.62
N PRO A 53 -0.79 -7.43 -28.21
CA PRO A 53 0.18 -6.44 -27.71
C PRO A 53 0.65 -5.39 -28.72
N GLY A 54 0.61 -5.67 -30.02
CA GLY A 54 1.18 -4.79 -31.05
C GLY A 54 0.28 -3.61 -31.48
N GLU A 55 -1.03 -3.85 -31.59
CA GLU A 55 -1.98 -2.82 -32.05
C GLU A 55 -2.32 -1.78 -30.98
N PHE A 56 -2.03 -2.09 -29.74
CA PHE A 56 -2.35 -1.21 -28.61
C PHE A 56 -1.40 -0.02 -28.49
N VAL A 57 -0.15 -0.19 -28.87
CA VAL A 57 0.86 0.89 -28.84
C VAL A 57 0.56 1.94 -29.91
N GLU A 58 0.07 1.54 -31.07
CA GLU A 58 -0.31 2.46 -32.15
C GLU A 58 -1.59 3.25 -31.84
N ALA A 59 -2.60 2.60 -31.22
CA ALA A 59 -3.84 3.29 -30.84
C ALA A 59 -3.64 4.33 -29.72
N THR A 60 -2.76 4.05 -28.75
CA THR A 60 -2.39 5.01 -27.72
C THR A 60 -1.46 6.11 -28.25
N ALA A 61 -0.61 5.82 -29.22
CA ALA A 61 0.19 6.83 -29.91
C ALA A 61 -0.68 7.76 -30.76
N ALA A 62 -1.68 7.25 -31.47
CA ALA A 62 -2.62 8.04 -32.27
C ALA A 62 -3.51 8.96 -31.41
N ALA A 63 -3.97 8.50 -30.23
CA ALA A 63 -4.71 9.33 -29.27
C ALA A 63 -3.84 10.45 -28.69
N ASN A 64 -2.52 10.26 -28.62
CA ASN A 64 -1.56 11.21 -28.08
C ASN A 64 -1.07 12.26 -29.10
N THR A 65 -1.35 12.10 -30.42
CA THR A 65 -0.93 13.06 -31.44
C THR A 65 -1.91 14.21 -31.69
N ALA A 66 -3.09 14.18 -31.11
CA ALA A 66 -4.18 15.13 -31.37
C ALA A 66 -4.42 16.17 -30.26
N THR A 67 -3.44 16.58 -29.50
CA THR A 67 -3.61 17.68 -28.55
C THR A 67 -2.97 18.97 -29.07
N GLN A 68 -3.67 19.69 -29.93
CA GLN A 68 -3.58 21.14 -29.92
C GLN A 68 -4.08 21.62 -28.55
N VAL A 69 -3.20 22.23 -27.75
CA VAL A 69 -3.60 22.90 -26.50
C VAL A 69 -4.45 24.10 -26.91
N ASP A 70 -5.75 24.08 -26.62
CA ASP A 70 -6.64 25.20 -26.84
C ASP A 70 -6.14 26.46 -26.13
N LYS A 71 -6.31 27.63 -26.77
CA LYS A 71 -5.94 28.91 -26.16
C LYS A 71 -6.71 29.09 -24.86
N GLY A 72 -6.00 29.00 -23.72
CA GLY A 72 -6.56 29.13 -22.36
C GLY A 72 -6.41 27.91 -21.46
N MET A 73 -5.97 26.77 -21.97
CA MET A 73 -5.70 25.57 -21.18
C MET A 73 -4.28 25.61 -20.61
N GLN A 74 -4.16 25.43 -19.29
CA GLN A 74 -2.88 25.31 -18.57
C GLN A 74 -2.58 23.82 -18.32
N LEU A 75 -1.30 23.43 -18.44
CA LEU A 75 -0.80 22.12 -18.04
C LEU A 75 0.09 22.27 -16.82
N LEU A 76 -0.25 21.57 -15.73
CA LEU A 76 0.55 21.52 -14.51
C LEU A 76 1.21 20.15 -14.37
N GLN A 77 2.49 20.13 -14.00
CA GLN A 77 3.21 18.90 -13.77
C GLN A 77 2.81 18.27 -12.43
N ALA A 78 2.44 17.00 -12.45
CA ALA A 78 2.00 16.32 -11.25
C ALA A 78 2.38 14.82 -11.25
N ALA A 79 2.22 14.22 -10.08
CA ALA A 79 2.23 12.79 -9.88
C ALA A 79 0.85 12.19 -10.11
N CYS A 80 0.77 11.00 -10.67
CA CYS A 80 -0.46 10.21 -10.61
C CYS A 80 -0.79 9.87 -9.14
N PRO A 81 -2.01 10.12 -8.63
CA PRO A 81 -2.33 9.96 -7.21
C PRO A 81 -2.61 8.52 -6.79
N TYR A 82 -2.42 7.54 -7.65
CA TYR A 82 -2.86 6.18 -7.36
C TYR A 82 -1.73 5.28 -6.87
N CYS A 83 -0.96 4.65 -7.72
CA CYS A 83 -0.04 3.61 -7.25
C CYS A 83 1.41 4.08 -7.16
N GLY A 84 2.21 3.33 -6.41
CA GLY A 84 3.63 3.59 -6.17
C GLY A 84 4.55 3.45 -7.39
N VAL A 85 4.01 3.15 -8.58
CA VAL A 85 4.77 3.31 -9.83
C VAL A 85 5.18 4.76 -10.02
N GLY A 86 4.31 5.71 -9.60
CA GLY A 86 4.64 7.13 -9.63
C GLY A 86 4.73 7.70 -11.05
N CYS A 87 3.74 7.41 -11.88
CA CYS A 87 3.68 7.94 -13.23
C CYS A 87 3.62 9.47 -13.23
N GLY A 88 4.46 10.11 -14.04
CA GLY A 88 4.35 11.54 -14.31
C GLY A 88 3.12 11.83 -15.15
N THR A 89 2.38 12.84 -14.76
CA THR A 89 1.18 13.30 -15.45
C THR A 89 1.16 14.81 -15.57
N LEU A 90 0.47 15.32 -16.58
CA LEU A 90 0.17 16.72 -16.73
C LEU A 90 -1.33 16.91 -16.50
N ILE A 91 -1.67 17.70 -15.51
CA ILE A 91 -3.05 18.07 -15.19
C ILE A 91 -3.51 19.14 -16.18
N LYS A 92 -4.62 18.90 -16.87
CA LYS A 92 -5.29 19.91 -17.70
C LYS A 92 -6.14 20.79 -16.80
N VAL A 93 -5.88 22.10 -16.84
CA VAL A 93 -6.59 23.10 -16.04
C VAL A 93 -7.28 24.09 -16.95
N GLU A 94 -8.58 24.27 -16.74
CA GLU A 94 -9.40 25.28 -17.40
C GLU A 94 -10.20 26.04 -16.34
N SER A 95 -10.12 27.36 -16.38
CA SER A 95 -10.80 28.25 -15.42
C SER A 95 -10.53 27.85 -13.94
N GLY A 96 -9.30 27.47 -13.65
CA GLY A 96 -8.87 27.03 -12.30
C GLY A 96 -9.36 25.66 -11.86
N LYS A 97 -9.99 24.86 -12.72
CA LYS A 97 -10.47 23.52 -12.42
C LYS A 97 -9.67 22.46 -13.19
N VAL A 98 -9.48 21.33 -12.57
CA VAL A 98 -8.91 20.15 -13.22
C VAL A 98 -9.97 19.53 -14.13
N VAL A 99 -9.72 19.51 -15.43
CA VAL A 99 -10.68 19.00 -16.44
C VAL A 99 -10.20 17.74 -17.17
N GLY A 100 -9.00 17.29 -16.90
CA GLY A 100 -8.45 16.09 -17.52
C GLY A 100 -6.99 15.85 -17.19
N MET A 101 -6.46 14.77 -17.76
CA MET A 101 -5.10 14.26 -17.52
C MET A 101 -4.40 13.99 -18.85
N VAL A 102 -3.08 14.22 -18.89
CA VAL A 102 -2.20 13.81 -20.01
C VAL A 102 -0.96 13.12 -19.42
N PRO A 103 -0.57 11.94 -19.93
CA PRO A 103 0.70 11.34 -19.51
C PRO A 103 1.88 12.22 -19.89
N ASP A 104 2.81 12.43 -18.94
CA ASP A 104 4.04 13.19 -19.23
C ASP A 104 5.03 12.32 -20.04
N LYS A 105 5.26 12.71 -21.30
CA LYS A 105 6.17 12.00 -22.21
C LYS A 105 7.65 12.11 -21.77
N LYS A 106 7.99 13.12 -20.98
CA LYS A 106 9.36 13.36 -20.51
C LYS A 106 9.67 12.60 -19.21
N HIS A 107 8.63 12.07 -18.54
CA HIS A 107 8.85 11.39 -17.27
C HIS A 107 9.46 10.00 -17.48
N PRO A 108 10.60 9.67 -16.82
CA PRO A 108 11.36 8.44 -17.10
C PRO A 108 10.61 7.16 -16.72
N THR A 109 9.69 7.23 -15.76
CA THR A 109 8.94 6.07 -15.27
C THR A 109 7.94 5.55 -16.29
N ASN A 110 7.06 6.41 -16.79
CA ASN A 110 5.91 6.02 -17.63
C ASN A 110 6.04 6.42 -19.11
N ARG A 111 7.01 7.26 -19.47
CA ARG A 111 7.38 7.59 -20.86
C ARG A 111 6.18 7.91 -21.75
N GLY A 112 5.20 8.65 -21.22
CA GLY A 112 4.00 9.04 -21.96
C GLY A 112 2.88 8.01 -21.99
N ILE A 113 2.94 6.96 -21.17
CA ILE A 113 1.87 5.96 -21.04
C ILE A 113 1.24 6.06 -19.64
N GLN A 114 -0.07 5.87 -19.54
CA GLN A 114 -0.79 5.91 -18.28
C GLN A 114 -1.96 4.92 -18.31
N CYS A 115 -2.24 4.26 -17.18
CA CYS A 115 -3.35 3.32 -17.08
C CYS A 115 -4.70 4.06 -16.95
N ILE A 116 -5.80 3.32 -17.13
CA ILE A 116 -7.16 3.87 -17.07
C ILE A 116 -7.45 4.61 -15.77
N LYS A 117 -6.94 4.12 -14.61
CA LYS A 117 -7.11 4.83 -13.33
C LYS A 117 -6.50 6.24 -13.39
N GLY A 118 -5.24 6.33 -13.82
CA GLY A 118 -4.54 7.60 -13.90
C GLY A 118 -5.16 8.57 -14.90
N LEU A 119 -5.64 8.09 -16.06
CA LEU A 119 -6.31 8.93 -17.05
C LEU A 119 -7.63 9.52 -16.54
N ASN A 120 -8.30 8.85 -15.62
CA ASN A 120 -9.58 9.29 -15.04
C ASN A 120 -9.43 9.84 -13.61
N ALA A 121 -8.21 10.17 -13.16
CA ALA A 121 -7.97 10.66 -11.80
C ALA A 121 -8.64 12.01 -11.48
N HIS A 122 -9.04 12.76 -12.48
CA HIS A 122 -9.75 14.05 -12.35
C HIS A 122 -11.24 13.89 -12.02
N GLU A 123 -11.87 12.76 -12.37
CA GLU A 123 -13.32 12.60 -12.23
C GLU A 123 -13.81 12.64 -10.77
N PRO A 124 -13.13 12.03 -9.78
CA PRO A 124 -13.59 12.05 -8.38
C PRO A 124 -13.41 13.38 -7.66
N ILE A 125 -12.63 14.31 -8.21
CA ILE A 125 -12.22 15.55 -7.51
C ILE A 125 -13.42 16.36 -7.02
N TYR A 126 -14.48 16.45 -7.81
CA TYR A 126 -15.62 17.32 -7.53
C TYR A 126 -16.88 16.59 -7.02
N ILE A 127 -16.77 15.28 -6.74
CA ILE A 127 -17.90 14.45 -6.32
C ILE A 127 -17.96 14.38 -4.81
N ASP A 128 -19.15 14.60 -4.23
CA ASP A 128 -19.44 14.42 -2.81
C ASP A 128 -18.48 15.17 -1.88
N ARG A 129 -18.09 16.40 -2.26
CA ARG A 129 -17.10 17.19 -1.52
C ARG A 129 -17.65 17.68 -0.17
N LEU A 130 -16.80 17.55 0.83
CA LEU A 130 -16.95 18.25 2.10
C LEU A 130 -16.33 19.64 1.94
N THR A 131 -17.10 20.69 2.26
CA THR A 131 -16.65 22.10 2.13
C THR A 131 -16.79 22.90 3.42
N LYS A 132 -17.37 22.30 4.47
CA LYS A 132 -17.59 22.91 5.77
C LYS A 132 -16.94 22.09 6.86
N VAL A 133 -16.48 22.76 7.90
CA VAL A 133 -16.10 22.07 9.15
C VAL A 133 -17.38 21.58 9.83
N LEU A 134 -17.39 20.29 10.17
CA LEU A 134 -18.50 19.65 10.84
C LEU A 134 -18.07 19.19 12.24
N VAL A 135 -18.85 19.58 13.24
CA VAL A 135 -18.66 19.19 14.65
C VAL A 135 -19.91 18.47 15.12
N ARG A 136 -19.76 17.39 15.87
CA ARG A 136 -20.93 16.76 16.49
C ARG A 136 -21.52 17.69 17.53
N ARG A 137 -22.85 17.90 17.49
CA ARG A 137 -23.57 18.87 18.32
C ARG A 137 -23.34 18.67 19.82
N ASP A 138 -23.18 17.43 20.25
CA ASP A 138 -22.90 17.10 21.65
C ASP A 138 -21.43 17.33 22.05
N MET A 139 -20.55 17.71 21.13
CA MET A 139 -19.16 18.07 21.41
C MET A 139 -18.94 19.57 21.61
N SER A 140 -19.86 20.39 21.12
CA SER A 140 -19.82 21.85 21.35
C SER A 140 -20.19 22.25 22.79
N ASP A 141 -20.77 21.32 23.58
CA ASP A 141 -21.07 21.56 24.99
C ASP A 141 -19.84 21.30 25.87
N PRO A 142 -19.26 22.30 26.51
CA PRO A 142 -18.08 22.14 27.37
C PRO A 142 -18.31 21.28 28.62
N LEU A 143 -19.57 21.03 28.99
CA LEU A 143 -19.93 20.18 30.15
C LEU A 143 -19.97 18.68 29.78
N ARG A 144 -19.87 18.34 28.51
CA ARG A 144 -19.82 16.93 28.05
C ARG A 144 -18.39 16.42 28.01
N GLY A 145 -18.23 15.11 28.15
CA GLY A 145 -16.95 14.44 28.05
C GLY A 145 -16.27 14.56 26.66
N HIS A 146 -15.07 14.03 26.54
CA HIS A 146 -14.24 14.16 25.33
C HIS A 146 -14.78 13.39 24.11
N VAL A 147 -15.78 12.54 24.27
CA VAL A 147 -16.26 11.62 23.23
C VAL A 147 -17.75 11.78 23.01
N SER A 148 -18.16 11.97 21.76
CA SER A 148 -19.58 12.08 21.40
C SER A 148 -20.34 10.77 21.63
N ALA A 149 -21.55 10.90 22.16
CA ALA A 149 -22.50 9.79 22.34
C ALA A 149 -23.21 9.41 21.02
N THR A 150 -23.12 10.22 19.96
CA THR A 150 -23.80 10.02 18.68
C THR A 150 -22.96 9.30 17.63
N LYS A 151 -21.79 8.78 18.01
CA LYS A 151 -20.91 8.01 17.11
C LYS A 151 -21.61 6.80 16.49
N GLY A 152 -21.26 6.49 15.25
CA GLY A 152 -21.96 5.49 14.43
C GLY A 152 -23.16 6.04 13.66
N ARG A 153 -23.62 7.28 13.95
CA ARG A 153 -24.63 7.99 13.21
C ARG A 153 -24.01 9.01 12.26
N PHE A 154 -24.66 9.23 11.12
CA PHE A 154 -24.28 10.23 10.12
C PHE A 154 -25.54 10.83 9.51
N ASP A 155 -26.31 11.50 10.34
CA ASP A 155 -27.54 12.21 9.97
C ASP A 155 -27.29 13.71 10.15
N ASP A 156 -28.00 14.56 9.42
CA ASP A 156 -27.81 16.01 9.48
C ASP A 156 -28.11 16.60 10.87
N ASP A 157 -28.88 15.89 11.68
CA ASP A 157 -29.20 16.29 13.06
C ASP A 157 -28.05 16.09 14.06
N VAL A 158 -27.06 15.28 13.75
CA VAL A 158 -25.94 15.01 14.69
C VAL A 158 -24.74 15.94 14.50
N PHE A 159 -24.67 16.64 13.36
CA PHE A 159 -23.60 17.58 13.07
C PHE A 159 -24.10 19.02 13.01
N GLU A 160 -23.22 19.95 13.33
CA GLU A 160 -23.38 21.39 13.10
C GLU A 160 -22.14 21.93 12.38
N GLU A 161 -22.33 23.02 11.64
CA GLU A 161 -21.23 23.74 11.02
C GLU A 161 -20.57 24.65 12.06
N MET A 162 -19.26 24.70 12.06
CA MET A 162 -18.44 25.55 12.91
C MET A 162 -17.40 26.29 12.08
N SER A 163 -16.94 27.45 12.52
CA SER A 163 -15.81 28.10 11.86
C SER A 163 -14.54 27.25 12.02
N TYR A 164 -13.60 27.42 11.08
CA TYR A 164 -12.36 26.65 11.13
C TYR A 164 -11.58 26.96 12.41
N GLU A 165 -11.50 28.22 12.76
CA GLU A 165 -10.74 28.74 13.90
C GLU A 165 -11.34 28.26 15.24
N GLU A 166 -12.66 28.28 15.38
CA GLU A 166 -13.34 27.75 16.58
C GLU A 166 -13.15 26.24 16.73
N ALA A 167 -13.29 25.50 15.63
CA ALA A 167 -13.09 24.04 15.67
C ALA A 167 -11.63 23.67 15.95
N GLU A 168 -10.66 24.43 15.43
CA GLU A 168 -9.25 24.24 15.72
C GLU A 168 -8.91 24.50 17.19
N GLU A 169 -9.46 25.58 17.76
CA GLU A 169 -9.31 25.89 19.19
C GLU A 169 -9.93 24.78 20.05
N LEU A 170 -11.13 24.31 19.72
CA LEU A 170 -11.77 23.19 20.39
C LEU A 170 -10.92 21.92 20.36
N VAL A 171 -10.34 21.58 19.21
CA VAL A 171 -9.41 20.44 19.09
C VAL A 171 -8.21 20.61 20.01
N ALA A 172 -7.59 21.81 19.98
CA ALA A 172 -6.39 22.07 20.78
C ALA A 172 -6.69 22.02 22.29
N GLU A 173 -7.86 22.51 22.72
CA GLU A 173 -8.28 22.42 24.12
C GLU A 173 -8.45 20.97 24.55
N ARG A 174 -9.23 20.18 23.80
CA ARG A 174 -9.48 18.78 24.13
C ARG A 174 -8.20 17.95 24.17
N ILE A 175 -7.30 18.15 23.20
CA ILE A 175 -6.02 17.44 23.16
C ILE A 175 -5.14 17.86 24.34
N ALA A 176 -5.07 19.15 24.70
CA ALA A 176 -4.30 19.63 25.84
C ALA A 176 -4.85 19.08 27.18
N GLU A 177 -6.16 19.01 27.36
CA GLU A 177 -6.80 18.37 28.51
C GLU A 177 -6.44 16.89 28.62
N ILE A 178 -6.55 16.12 27.54
CA ILE A 178 -6.18 14.70 27.51
C ILE A 178 -4.69 14.52 27.85
N ILE A 179 -3.82 15.36 27.31
CA ILE A 179 -2.39 15.32 27.62
C ILE A 179 -2.15 15.61 29.10
N LYS A 180 -2.85 16.57 29.67
CA LYS A 180 -2.75 16.93 31.08
C LYS A 180 -3.22 15.82 32.02
N GLU A 181 -4.30 15.14 31.66
CA GLU A 181 -4.90 14.08 32.49
C GLU A 181 -4.16 12.73 32.36
N LYS A 182 -3.78 12.33 31.17
CA LYS A 182 -3.29 10.98 30.85
C LYS A 182 -1.90 10.93 30.20
N GLY A 183 -1.35 12.11 29.95
CA GLY A 183 -0.05 12.24 29.30
C GLY A 183 -0.12 12.16 27.76
N PRO A 184 0.99 12.52 27.08
CA PRO A 184 1.03 12.66 25.62
C PRO A 184 0.75 11.36 24.87
N ASN A 185 1.02 10.22 25.48
CA ASN A 185 0.81 8.91 24.87
C ASN A 185 -0.67 8.51 24.73
N ALA A 186 -1.60 9.26 25.34
CA ALA A 186 -3.03 9.08 25.16
C ALA A 186 -3.54 9.70 23.84
N VAL A 187 -2.66 10.39 23.10
CA VAL A 187 -2.98 10.96 21.78
C VAL A 187 -2.25 10.19 20.68
N GLY A 188 -2.98 9.79 19.66
CA GLY A 188 -2.46 9.08 18.48
C GLY A 188 -2.74 9.79 17.17
N LEU A 189 -2.04 9.36 16.12
CA LEU A 189 -2.25 9.79 14.75
C LEU A 189 -2.13 8.60 13.79
N ASN A 190 -3.03 8.52 12.81
CA ASN A 190 -2.91 7.62 11.68
C ASN A 190 -2.87 8.42 10.38
N GLY A 191 -1.70 8.47 9.75
CA GLY A 191 -1.41 9.20 8.53
C GLY A 191 -1.58 8.34 7.27
N SER A 192 -1.19 8.91 6.13
CA SER A 192 -1.42 8.28 4.83
C SER A 192 -0.28 8.46 3.83
N GLY A 193 0.05 7.40 3.10
CA GLY A 193 0.88 7.45 1.90
C GLY A 193 0.22 8.14 0.69
N GLN A 194 -0.86 8.86 0.90
CA GLN A 194 -1.49 9.75 -0.08
C GLN A 194 -1.15 11.22 0.15
N LEU A 195 -0.65 11.56 1.34
CA LEU A 195 -0.22 12.90 1.70
C LEU A 195 1.09 13.26 0.98
N THR A 196 1.35 14.55 0.82
CA THR A 196 2.66 15.03 0.36
C THR A 196 3.72 14.77 1.42
N MET A 197 4.99 14.76 1.03
CA MET A 197 6.11 14.56 1.95
C MET A 197 6.15 15.66 3.01
N GLU A 198 5.82 16.88 2.63
CA GLU A 198 5.75 18.05 3.51
C GLU A 198 4.67 17.88 4.58
N ALA A 199 3.48 17.41 4.21
CA ALA A 199 2.42 17.12 5.17
C ALA A 199 2.84 16.03 6.16
N GLN A 200 3.45 14.94 5.66
CA GLN A 200 3.96 13.84 6.50
C GLN A 200 5.09 14.28 7.46
N TRP A 201 5.95 15.21 7.03
CA TRP A 201 6.95 15.83 7.88
C TRP A 201 6.31 16.62 9.04
N ILE A 202 5.31 17.43 8.71
CA ILE A 202 4.59 18.24 9.72
C ILE A 202 3.78 17.37 10.68
N GLU A 203 3.16 16.27 10.22
CA GLU A 203 2.47 15.32 11.10
C GLU A 203 3.42 14.71 12.15
N ASN A 204 4.64 14.37 11.73
CA ASN A 204 5.65 13.86 12.65
C ASN A 204 6.14 14.92 13.62
N LEU A 205 6.33 16.16 13.16
CA LEU A 205 6.65 17.31 14.02
C LEU A 205 5.53 17.54 15.04
N LEU A 206 4.26 17.54 14.61
CA LEU A 206 3.10 17.66 15.48
C LEU A 206 3.09 16.58 16.57
N MET A 207 3.23 15.31 16.19
CA MET A 207 3.13 14.19 17.14
C MET A 207 4.35 14.06 18.04
N LYS A 208 5.55 13.99 17.47
CA LYS A 208 6.77 13.73 18.24
C LYS A 208 7.37 14.99 18.86
N GLY A 209 7.31 16.12 18.12
CA GLY A 209 7.88 17.39 18.55
C GLY A 209 6.95 18.18 19.46
N VAL A 210 5.71 18.43 19.06
CA VAL A 210 4.76 19.26 19.82
C VAL A 210 4.03 18.45 20.89
N ILE A 211 3.37 17.36 20.56
CA ILE A 211 2.65 16.51 21.53
C ILE A 211 3.64 15.71 22.39
N GLY A 212 4.73 15.24 21.82
CA GLY A 212 5.72 14.41 22.51
C GLY A 212 5.30 12.95 22.60
N SER A 213 4.53 12.47 21.62
CA SER A 213 4.03 11.10 21.54
C SER A 213 4.62 10.36 20.36
N ASN A 214 4.99 9.10 20.55
CA ASN A 214 5.33 8.16 19.49
C ASN A 214 4.13 7.29 19.05
N SER A 215 2.91 7.62 19.48
CA SER A 215 1.67 6.94 19.04
C SER A 215 1.25 7.42 17.64
N ILE A 216 2.18 7.34 16.68
CA ILE A 216 1.95 7.67 15.28
C ILE A 216 2.12 6.41 14.45
N GLU A 217 1.18 6.16 13.59
CA GLU A 217 1.22 5.10 12.58
C GLU A 217 0.67 5.60 11.25
N ALA A 218 1.01 4.86 10.23
CA ALA A 218 0.64 5.15 8.88
C ALA A 218 -0.02 3.95 8.22
N ASN A 219 -0.85 4.17 7.21
CA ASN A 219 -1.40 3.06 6.43
C ASN A 219 -0.31 2.24 5.70
N ALA A 220 0.91 2.78 5.55
CA ALA A 220 2.08 2.04 5.09
C ALA A 220 2.42 0.83 5.99
N ARG A 221 2.05 0.85 7.29
CA ARG A 221 2.17 -0.30 8.20
C ARG A 221 1.43 -1.52 7.68
N MET A 222 0.24 -1.34 7.18
CA MET A 222 -0.61 -2.41 6.65
C MET A 222 -0.23 -2.80 5.21
N CYS A 223 0.68 -2.05 4.56
CA CYS A 223 1.02 -2.22 3.15
C CYS A 223 2.34 -2.97 2.94
N MET A 224 3.49 -2.36 3.28
CA MET A 224 4.82 -2.82 2.85
C MET A 224 5.87 -2.89 3.98
N THR A 225 5.49 -2.87 5.25
CA THR A 225 6.46 -2.89 6.35
C THR A 225 7.25 -4.19 6.49
N SER A 226 6.75 -5.29 5.98
CA SER A 226 7.53 -6.53 5.86
C SER A 226 8.75 -6.35 4.93
N ALA A 227 8.59 -5.62 3.83
CA ALA A 227 9.71 -5.23 2.98
C ALA A 227 10.69 -4.31 3.71
N VAL A 228 10.18 -3.29 4.43
CA VAL A 228 11.01 -2.39 5.25
C VAL A 228 11.92 -3.16 6.20
N THR A 229 11.34 -4.06 7.00
CA THR A 229 12.08 -4.84 7.99
C THR A 229 12.99 -5.88 7.36
N GLY A 230 12.63 -6.43 6.20
CA GLY A 230 13.47 -7.33 5.43
C GLY A 230 14.71 -6.63 4.84
N TYR A 231 14.53 -5.44 4.27
CA TYR A 231 15.66 -4.63 3.79
C TYR A 231 16.59 -4.21 4.93
N PHE A 232 16.02 -3.74 6.07
CA PHE A 232 16.84 -3.44 7.24
C PHE A 232 17.62 -4.65 7.75
N HIS A 233 17.00 -5.83 7.76
CA HIS A 233 17.71 -7.05 8.17
C HIS A 233 18.85 -7.36 7.22
N SER A 234 18.59 -7.36 5.90
CA SER A 234 19.57 -7.86 4.92
C SER A 234 20.59 -6.80 4.51
N TYR A 235 20.17 -5.55 4.30
CA TYR A 235 21.03 -4.48 3.77
C TYR A 235 21.35 -3.39 4.79
N GLY A 236 20.68 -3.36 5.95
CA GLY A 236 20.85 -2.32 6.97
C GLY A 236 20.11 -1.03 6.68
N SER A 237 19.35 -0.92 5.59
CA SER A 237 18.63 0.29 5.18
C SER A 237 17.36 -0.08 4.41
N ASP A 238 16.29 0.69 4.56
CA ASP A 238 15.06 0.52 3.79
C ASP A 238 15.22 0.95 2.32
N ALA A 239 14.36 0.51 1.48
CA ALA A 239 14.20 0.78 0.05
C ALA A 239 14.98 -0.12 -0.92
N PRO A 240 14.41 -0.31 -2.12
CA PRO A 240 15.04 -1.15 -3.13
C PRO A 240 16.38 -0.58 -3.59
N PRO A 241 17.35 -1.46 -3.88
CA PRO A 241 18.64 -1.06 -4.45
C PRO A 241 18.57 -0.68 -5.94
N THR A 242 17.46 -0.94 -6.59
CA THR A 242 17.25 -0.87 -8.05
C THR A 242 16.43 0.34 -8.48
N SER A 243 16.33 0.54 -9.78
CA SER A 243 15.51 1.55 -10.46
C SER A 243 14.61 0.87 -11.50
N TYR A 244 13.59 1.57 -12.01
CA TYR A 244 12.74 1.03 -13.09
C TYR A 244 13.50 0.91 -14.43
N GLU A 245 14.60 1.61 -14.62
CA GLU A 245 15.45 1.46 -15.79
C GLU A 245 16.14 0.09 -15.87
N ASP A 246 16.19 -0.63 -14.74
CA ASP A 246 16.71 -1.99 -14.69
C ASP A 246 15.82 -3.01 -15.42
N ILE A 247 14.55 -2.67 -15.67
CA ILE A 247 13.62 -3.54 -16.39
C ILE A 247 14.12 -3.86 -17.78
N GLU A 248 14.57 -2.84 -18.53
CA GLU A 248 15.02 -2.98 -19.91
C GLU A 248 16.41 -3.61 -20.05
N GLU A 249 17.12 -3.80 -18.95
CA GLU A 249 18.44 -4.43 -18.90
C GLU A 249 18.42 -5.87 -18.36
N ALA A 250 17.30 -6.29 -17.72
CA ALA A 250 17.19 -7.58 -17.05
C ALA A 250 17.20 -8.76 -18.03
N ASP A 251 17.86 -9.87 -17.63
CA ASP A 251 17.86 -11.13 -18.39
C ASP A 251 16.78 -12.10 -17.92
N PHE A 252 16.28 -11.95 -16.70
CA PHE A 252 15.18 -12.71 -16.11
C PHE A 252 14.42 -11.83 -15.12
N ILE A 253 13.08 -11.76 -15.25
CA ILE A 253 12.25 -10.98 -14.32
C ILE A 253 11.31 -11.90 -13.56
N THR A 254 11.27 -11.75 -12.23
CA THR A 254 10.44 -12.57 -11.34
C THR A 254 9.45 -11.72 -10.55
N PHE A 255 8.25 -12.24 -10.34
CA PHE A 255 7.20 -11.61 -9.53
C PHE A 255 6.80 -12.54 -8.38
N TRP A 256 6.88 -12.06 -7.15
CA TRP A 256 6.60 -12.80 -5.94
C TRP A 256 5.39 -12.20 -5.22
N GLY A 257 4.24 -12.88 -5.26
CA GLY A 257 3.00 -12.37 -4.71
C GLY A 257 2.64 -10.97 -5.24
N HIS A 258 2.91 -10.72 -6.51
CA HIS A 258 2.74 -9.43 -7.15
C HIS A 258 1.97 -9.53 -8.46
N ASN A 259 0.68 -9.29 -8.40
CA ASN A 259 -0.15 -9.15 -9.59
C ASN A 259 0.07 -7.77 -10.23
N ALA A 260 1.22 -7.59 -10.86
CA ALA A 260 1.70 -6.31 -11.39
C ALA A 260 0.74 -5.72 -12.45
N ARG A 261 0.15 -6.57 -13.31
CA ARG A 261 -0.78 -6.11 -14.35
C ARG A 261 -1.98 -5.37 -13.78
N GLU A 262 -2.47 -5.76 -12.60
CA GLU A 262 -3.62 -5.14 -11.95
C GLU A 262 -3.22 -4.02 -10.98
N ALA A 263 -2.20 -4.26 -10.15
CA ALA A 263 -1.78 -3.32 -9.11
C ALA A 263 -0.90 -2.18 -9.64
N HIS A 264 -0.01 -2.48 -10.59
CA HIS A 264 1.04 -1.57 -11.09
C HIS A 264 1.14 -1.63 -12.63
N PRO A 265 0.07 -1.28 -13.37
CA PRO A 265 -0.06 -1.59 -14.80
C PRO A 265 1.09 -1.08 -15.67
N ILE A 266 1.60 0.13 -15.40
CA ILE A 266 2.67 0.72 -16.21
C ILE A 266 4.00 0.00 -16.02
N LEU A 267 4.32 -0.44 -14.81
CA LEU A 267 5.46 -1.30 -14.57
C LEU A 267 5.33 -2.64 -15.32
N PHE A 268 4.15 -3.26 -15.25
CA PHE A 268 3.87 -4.50 -15.98
C PHE A 268 4.03 -4.32 -17.47
N TRP A 269 3.55 -3.22 -18.05
CA TRP A 269 3.68 -2.96 -19.48
C TRP A 269 5.13 -2.80 -19.93
N ARG A 270 5.99 -2.15 -19.10
CA ARG A 270 7.43 -2.08 -19.40
C ARG A 270 8.06 -3.47 -19.43
N VAL A 271 7.69 -4.35 -18.49
CA VAL A 271 8.15 -5.75 -18.47
C VAL A 271 7.61 -6.53 -19.67
N ALA A 272 6.34 -6.38 -20.00
CA ALA A 272 5.73 -7.02 -21.16
C ALA A 272 6.36 -6.57 -22.49
N ASP A 273 6.64 -5.26 -22.64
CA ASP A 273 7.33 -4.70 -23.79
C ASP A 273 8.77 -5.27 -23.92
N HIS A 274 9.52 -5.30 -22.80
CA HIS A 274 10.85 -5.88 -22.78
C HIS A 274 10.85 -7.38 -23.13
N LYS A 275 9.90 -8.15 -22.55
CA LYS A 275 9.72 -9.56 -22.88
C LYS A 275 9.36 -9.77 -24.36
N THR A 276 8.47 -8.96 -24.90
CA THR A 276 8.08 -9.04 -26.32
C THR A 276 9.27 -8.77 -27.25
N LYS A 277 10.11 -7.79 -26.93
CA LYS A 277 11.24 -7.39 -27.78
C LYS A 277 12.44 -8.32 -27.69
N HIS A 278 12.70 -8.91 -26.54
CA HIS A 278 13.93 -9.64 -26.24
C HIS A 278 13.71 -11.09 -25.80
N ASP A 279 12.46 -11.54 -25.76
CA ASP A 279 12.05 -12.89 -25.36
C ASP A 279 12.66 -13.34 -24.02
N ILE A 280 12.78 -12.40 -23.04
CA ILE A 280 13.31 -12.74 -21.73
C ILE A 280 12.37 -13.69 -20.99
N PRO A 281 12.92 -14.65 -20.23
CA PRO A 281 12.13 -15.47 -19.33
C PRO A 281 11.53 -14.66 -18.18
N THR A 282 10.39 -15.15 -17.67
CA THR A 282 9.70 -14.55 -16.53
C THR A 282 9.14 -15.63 -15.60
N SER A 283 9.00 -15.33 -14.31
CA SER A 283 8.29 -16.20 -13.38
C SER A 283 7.35 -15.41 -12.45
N VAL A 284 6.26 -16.05 -12.06
CA VAL A 284 5.29 -15.49 -11.11
C VAL A 284 4.97 -16.53 -10.04
N ALA A 285 5.14 -16.18 -8.77
CA ALA A 285 4.68 -16.97 -7.64
C ALA A 285 3.39 -16.35 -7.09
N ASP A 286 2.28 -17.03 -7.25
CA ASP A 286 0.94 -16.60 -6.81
C ASP A 286 0.00 -17.82 -6.76
N PRO A 287 -0.88 -17.97 -5.76
CA PRO A 287 -1.85 -19.07 -5.76
C PRO A 287 -2.86 -18.98 -6.90
N ARG A 288 -3.11 -17.76 -7.41
CA ARG A 288 -4.05 -17.51 -8.51
C ARG A 288 -3.33 -17.47 -9.86
N LYS A 289 -4.00 -17.90 -10.90
CA LYS A 289 -3.62 -17.52 -12.25
C LYS A 289 -4.08 -16.08 -12.51
N THR A 290 -3.21 -15.13 -12.14
CA THR A 290 -3.49 -13.69 -12.15
C THR A 290 -3.40 -13.09 -13.55
N GLY A 291 -3.83 -11.83 -13.70
CA GLY A 291 -3.62 -11.08 -14.94
C GLY A 291 -2.15 -10.97 -15.34
N THR A 292 -1.23 -10.94 -14.38
CA THR A 292 0.23 -10.96 -14.64
C THR A 292 0.67 -12.29 -15.25
N VAL A 293 0.27 -13.42 -14.68
CA VAL A 293 0.57 -14.75 -15.22
C VAL A 293 0.07 -14.85 -16.66
N ILE A 294 -1.21 -14.57 -16.87
CA ILE A 294 -1.86 -14.65 -18.18
C ILE A 294 -1.17 -13.75 -19.21
N GLY A 295 -0.89 -12.49 -18.83
CA GLY A 295 -0.27 -11.55 -19.77
C GLY A 295 1.14 -11.93 -20.19
N LEU A 296 1.91 -12.59 -19.31
CA LEU A 296 3.24 -13.08 -19.66
C LEU A 296 3.21 -14.38 -20.46
N GLU A 297 2.28 -15.29 -20.12
CA GLU A 297 2.03 -16.52 -20.90
C GLU A 297 1.52 -16.21 -22.32
N ASP A 298 0.66 -15.20 -22.48
CA ASP A 298 0.16 -14.78 -23.80
C ASP A 298 1.29 -14.29 -24.72
N ILE A 299 2.38 -13.74 -24.17
CA ILE A 299 3.55 -13.31 -24.94
C ILE A 299 4.39 -14.54 -25.34
N ASN A 300 4.83 -15.34 -24.37
CA ASN A 300 5.54 -16.58 -24.61
C ASN A 300 5.36 -17.57 -23.45
N PRO A 301 4.50 -18.61 -23.61
CA PRO A 301 4.24 -19.58 -22.54
C PRO A 301 5.43 -20.50 -22.24
N ARG A 302 6.41 -20.64 -23.17
CA ARG A 302 7.53 -21.57 -23.00
C ARG A 302 8.58 -21.07 -22.02
N ASN A 303 8.66 -19.76 -21.82
CA ASN A 303 9.59 -19.12 -20.87
C ASN A 303 8.87 -18.24 -19.84
N SER A 304 7.61 -18.56 -19.52
CA SER A 304 6.81 -17.97 -18.45
C SER A 304 6.47 -19.04 -17.43
N TYR A 305 7.05 -18.94 -16.23
CA TYR A 305 6.88 -19.95 -15.19
C TYR A 305 5.88 -19.49 -14.14
N HIS A 306 4.89 -20.30 -13.82
CA HIS A 306 3.94 -20.06 -12.73
C HIS A 306 4.20 -21.02 -11.56
N ILE A 307 4.66 -20.47 -10.43
CA ILE A 307 4.80 -21.19 -9.17
C ILE A 307 3.50 -21.01 -8.40
N GLN A 308 2.56 -21.95 -8.58
CA GLN A 308 1.22 -21.85 -8.00
C GLN A 308 1.19 -22.33 -6.54
N THR A 309 1.75 -21.51 -5.65
CA THR A 309 1.86 -21.83 -4.23
C THR A 309 0.79 -21.14 -3.38
N LEU A 310 0.24 -21.88 -2.38
CA LEU A 310 -0.66 -21.30 -1.37
C LEU A 310 0.08 -20.80 -0.13
N ASN A 311 1.11 -21.51 0.32
CA ASN A 311 1.81 -21.24 1.57
C ASN A 311 3.28 -21.65 1.56
N GLY A 312 3.82 -22.05 0.43
CA GLY A 312 5.16 -22.61 0.34
C GLY A 312 6.26 -21.60 0.02
N ASP A 313 5.98 -20.30 0.09
CA ASP A 313 6.82 -19.23 -0.43
C ASP A 313 8.30 -19.36 -0.01
N ILE A 314 8.58 -19.42 1.29
CA ILE A 314 9.93 -19.52 1.85
C ILE A 314 10.62 -20.83 1.41
N SER A 315 9.88 -21.93 1.39
CA SER A 315 10.44 -23.23 1.06
C SER A 315 10.80 -23.33 -0.41
N TYR A 316 9.98 -22.78 -1.30
CA TYR A 316 10.31 -22.74 -2.72
C TYR A 316 11.51 -21.83 -2.99
N LEU A 317 11.64 -20.68 -2.32
CA LEU A 317 12.82 -19.82 -2.41
C LEU A 317 14.09 -20.54 -1.92
N ASN A 318 14.00 -21.27 -0.79
CA ASN A 318 15.10 -22.08 -0.29
C ASN A 318 15.43 -23.27 -1.23
N ALA A 319 14.41 -23.92 -1.85
CA ALA A 319 14.64 -24.96 -2.84
C ALA A 319 15.35 -24.44 -4.10
N ILE A 320 14.99 -23.26 -4.57
CA ILE A 320 15.72 -22.61 -5.66
C ILE A 320 17.18 -22.36 -5.26
N ALA A 321 17.44 -21.86 -4.05
CA ALA A 321 18.79 -21.70 -3.52
C ALA A 321 19.57 -23.03 -3.43
N HIS A 322 18.89 -24.11 -3.00
CA HIS A 322 19.49 -25.46 -2.96
C HIS A 322 19.96 -25.90 -4.36
N VAL A 323 19.07 -25.78 -5.38
CA VAL A 323 19.40 -26.14 -6.75
C VAL A 323 20.56 -25.30 -7.28
N LEU A 324 20.55 -23.98 -7.04
CA LEU A 324 21.64 -23.09 -7.43
C LEU A 324 23.00 -23.57 -6.85
N MET A 325 23.06 -23.83 -5.56
CA MET A 325 24.28 -24.28 -4.89
C MET A 325 24.72 -25.69 -5.32
N LYS A 326 23.79 -26.58 -5.64
CA LYS A 326 24.12 -27.99 -5.99
C LYS A 326 24.36 -28.22 -7.46
N LYS A 327 23.52 -27.64 -8.34
CA LYS A 327 23.56 -27.89 -9.78
C LYS A 327 24.24 -26.79 -10.59
N TYR A 328 24.27 -25.57 -10.05
CA TYR A 328 24.80 -24.36 -10.75
C TYR A 328 25.73 -23.53 -9.84
N PRO A 329 26.77 -24.16 -9.20
CA PRO A 329 27.65 -23.44 -8.27
C PRO A 329 28.36 -22.24 -8.92
N GLU A 330 28.60 -22.27 -10.23
CA GLU A 330 29.16 -21.15 -10.99
C GLU A 330 28.23 -19.93 -11.08
N ALA A 331 26.95 -20.10 -10.82
CA ALA A 331 25.98 -19.02 -10.71
C ALA A 331 26.06 -18.31 -9.35
N CYS A 332 26.57 -19.00 -8.33
CA CYS A 332 26.74 -18.44 -7.00
C CYS A 332 28.04 -17.60 -6.93
N MET A 333 28.08 -16.68 -5.98
CA MET A 333 29.31 -16.01 -5.58
C MET A 333 30.20 -17.00 -4.82
N SER A 334 31.54 -16.81 -4.89
CA SER A 334 32.45 -17.70 -4.16
C SER A 334 32.26 -17.58 -2.65
N ASP A 335 32.59 -18.64 -1.91
CA ASP A 335 32.51 -18.64 -0.45
C ASP A 335 33.34 -17.51 0.17
N GLU A 336 34.55 -17.24 -0.41
CA GLU A 336 35.41 -16.16 0.05
C GLU A 336 34.78 -14.80 -0.13
N TRP A 337 34.10 -14.58 -1.26
CA TRP A 337 33.37 -13.32 -1.50
C TRP A 337 32.20 -13.18 -0.53
N LEU A 338 31.41 -14.26 -0.35
CA LEU A 338 30.24 -14.25 0.55
C LEU A 338 30.64 -14.00 2.00
N GLU A 339 31.75 -14.59 2.47
CA GLU A 339 32.27 -14.35 3.82
C GLU A 339 32.84 -12.93 4.00
N ALA A 340 33.47 -12.39 2.97
CA ALA A 340 34.00 -11.02 3.01
C ALA A 340 32.90 -9.95 3.07
N HIS A 341 31.79 -10.14 2.33
CA HIS A 341 30.75 -9.13 2.12
C HIS A 341 29.41 -9.42 2.84
N THR A 342 29.29 -10.61 3.44
CA THR A 342 28.05 -10.99 4.13
C THR A 342 28.34 -11.64 5.49
N SER A 343 27.33 -11.70 6.33
CA SER A 343 27.35 -12.47 7.59
C SER A 343 26.31 -13.60 7.56
N ASN A 344 26.53 -14.63 8.38
CA ASN A 344 25.68 -15.82 8.53
C ASN A 344 25.62 -16.74 7.28
N TRP A 345 26.50 -16.56 6.33
CA TRP A 345 26.54 -17.34 5.08
C TRP A 345 26.61 -18.85 5.32
N GLN A 346 27.58 -19.32 6.12
CA GLN A 346 27.80 -20.76 6.34
C GLN A 346 26.59 -21.43 7.00
N ALA A 347 25.95 -20.76 7.96
CA ALA A 347 24.73 -21.27 8.60
C ALA A 347 23.57 -21.39 7.59
N TYR A 348 23.41 -20.38 6.74
CA TYR A 348 22.40 -20.40 5.65
C TYR A 348 22.68 -21.53 4.66
N LYS A 349 23.91 -21.64 4.13
CA LYS A 349 24.34 -22.67 3.20
C LYS A 349 24.05 -24.08 3.75
N LYS A 350 24.51 -24.35 4.98
CA LYS A 350 24.28 -25.64 5.64
C LYS A 350 22.80 -25.97 5.73
N GLY A 351 21.99 -25.07 6.28
CA GLY A 351 20.58 -25.33 6.51
C GLY A 351 19.78 -25.54 5.21
N VAL A 352 20.09 -24.75 4.17
CA VAL A 352 19.44 -24.93 2.86
C VAL A 352 19.80 -26.28 2.24
N LEU A 353 21.07 -26.67 2.26
CA LEU A 353 21.53 -27.90 1.64
C LEU A 353 21.03 -29.17 2.37
N GLU A 354 20.84 -29.10 3.67
CA GLU A 354 20.36 -30.23 4.47
C GLU A 354 18.85 -30.47 4.34
N ARG A 355 18.04 -29.40 4.15
CA ARG A 355 16.59 -29.49 4.42
C ARG A 355 15.68 -29.07 3.26
N TYR A 356 16.22 -28.48 2.18
CA TYR A 356 15.42 -27.85 1.15
C TYR A 356 15.74 -28.37 -0.26
N SER A 357 16.00 -29.69 -0.42
CA SER A 357 16.02 -30.24 -1.78
C SER A 357 14.62 -30.08 -2.41
N PRO A 358 14.52 -29.91 -3.75
CA PRO A 358 13.24 -29.80 -4.43
C PRO A 358 12.28 -30.93 -4.08
N GLU A 359 12.77 -32.17 -4.00
CA GLU A 359 11.97 -33.35 -3.67
C GLU A 359 11.39 -33.25 -2.26
N GLN A 360 12.24 -32.91 -1.27
CA GLN A 360 11.81 -32.72 0.11
C GLN A 360 10.75 -31.62 0.25
N VAL A 361 10.90 -30.53 -0.51
CA VAL A 361 9.97 -29.39 -0.44
C VAL A 361 8.64 -29.75 -1.10
N VAL A 362 8.67 -30.37 -2.29
CA VAL A 362 7.45 -30.79 -3.01
C VAL A 362 6.67 -31.82 -2.19
N GLU A 363 7.35 -32.82 -1.60
CA GLU A 363 6.72 -33.83 -0.74
C GLU A 363 6.03 -33.19 0.48
N ARG A 364 6.74 -32.31 1.20
CA ARG A 364 6.20 -31.60 2.37
C ARG A 364 5.00 -30.72 2.06
N LEU A 365 4.99 -30.07 0.88
CA LEU A 365 3.95 -29.14 0.47
C LEU A 365 2.84 -29.77 -0.38
N ALA A 366 2.95 -31.05 -0.74
CA ALA A 366 2.02 -31.73 -1.63
C ALA A 366 0.55 -31.59 -1.22
N ARG A 367 0.27 -31.59 0.08
CA ARG A 367 -1.09 -31.38 0.62
C ARG A 367 -1.60 -29.96 0.45
N LEU A 368 -0.73 -28.95 0.68
CA LEU A 368 -1.09 -27.53 0.59
C LEU A 368 -1.29 -27.11 -0.86
N ASP A 369 -0.35 -27.45 -1.71
CA ASP A 369 -0.35 -27.03 -3.11
C ASP A 369 -1.05 -28.03 -4.04
N LYS A 370 -1.52 -29.14 -3.48
CA LYS A 370 -2.22 -30.22 -4.23
C LYS A 370 -1.44 -30.68 -5.46
N GLY A 371 -0.10 -30.74 -5.37
CA GLY A 371 0.79 -31.16 -6.45
C GLY A 371 0.94 -30.19 -7.62
N ARG A 372 0.53 -28.92 -7.44
CA ARG A 372 0.64 -27.90 -8.50
C ARG A 372 2.07 -27.42 -8.75
N VAL A 373 2.92 -27.44 -7.72
CA VAL A 373 4.35 -27.14 -7.87
C VAL A 373 5.13 -28.44 -7.93
N THR A 374 5.94 -28.60 -8.97
CA THR A 374 6.72 -29.82 -9.22
C THR A 374 8.21 -29.53 -9.02
N VAL A 375 9.00 -30.60 -8.84
CA VAL A 375 10.48 -30.53 -8.85
C VAL A 375 10.97 -29.84 -10.12
N GLU A 376 10.41 -30.23 -11.27
CA GLU A 376 10.75 -29.63 -12.56
C GLU A 376 10.50 -28.11 -12.61
N THR A 377 9.39 -27.63 -12.04
CA THR A 377 9.11 -26.18 -11.96
C THR A 377 10.22 -25.44 -11.19
N ILE A 378 10.61 -25.98 -10.01
CA ILE A 378 11.67 -25.41 -9.17
C ILE A 378 13.00 -25.40 -9.91
N GLU A 379 13.35 -26.51 -10.54
CA GLU A 379 14.61 -26.66 -11.28
C GLU A 379 14.69 -25.76 -12.51
N ASN A 380 13.59 -25.60 -13.25
CA ASN A 380 13.51 -24.68 -14.40
C ASN A 380 13.70 -23.22 -14.00
N VAL A 381 13.08 -22.78 -12.90
CA VAL A 381 13.25 -21.44 -12.38
C VAL A 381 14.70 -21.24 -11.90
N ALA A 382 15.27 -22.22 -11.16
CA ALA A 382 16.63 -22.15 -10.68
C ALA A 382 17.67 -22.12 -11.82
N ARG A 383 17.50 -22.96 -12.86
CA ARG A 383 18.33 -22.97 -14.06
C ARG A 383 18.30 -21.61 -14.75
N THR A 384 17.10 -21.07 -14.98
CA THR A 384 16.92 -19.76 -15.62
C THR A 384 17.57 -18.63 -14.80
N TRP A 385 17.44 -18.71 -13.47
CA TRP A 385 18.10 -17.77 -12.54
C TRP A 385 19.63 -17.86 -12.67
N ALA A 386 20.19 -19.09 -12.74
CA ALA A 386 21.62 -19.32 -12.90
C ALA A 386 22.14 -18.73 -14.22
N GLU A 387 21.49 -19.07 -15.34
CA GLU A 387 21.85 -18.59 -16.67
C GLU A 387 21.85 -17.07 -16.76
N ALA A 388 20.80 -16.41 -16.24
CA ALA A 388 20.70 -14.95 -16.20
C ALA A 388 21.78 -14.32 -15.30
N SER A 389 22.08 -14.91 -14.14
CA SER A 389 23.09 -14.43 -13.21
C SER A 389 24.50 -14.49 -13.81
N ILE A 390 24.85 -15.61 -14.43
CA ILE A 390 26.15 -15.82 -15.11
C ILE A 390 26.28 -14.84 -16.27
N LYS A 391 25.27 -14.73 -17.11
CA LYS A 391 25.22 -13.81 -18.26
C LYS A 391 25.38 -12.36 -17.82
N GLY A 392 24.63 -11.95 -16.78
CA GLY A 392 24.70 -10.59 -16.25
C GLY A 392 26.07 -10.24 -15.67
N ARG A 393 26.69 -11.13 -14.88
CA ARG A 393 28.03 -10.90 -14.34
C ARG A 393 29.11 -10.79 -15.45
N LYS A 394 29.04 -11.65 -16.47
CA LYS A 394 29.96 -11.60 -17.60
C LYS A 394 29.90 -10.28 -18.37
N ARG A 395 28.72 -9.69 -18.46
CA ARG A 395 28.49 -8.43 -19.21
C ARG A 395 28.65 -7.18 -18.35
N GLY A 396 28.76 -7.32 -17.03
CA GLY A 396 28.71 -6.19 -16.09
C GLY A 396 27.33 -5.49 -16.02
N ARG A 397 26.32 -6.03 -16.70
CA ARG A 397 24.94 -5.56 -16.70
C ARG A 397 23.96 -6.71 -17.00
N GLY A 398 22.70 -6.58 -16.62
CA GLY A 398 21.73 -7.66 -16.68
C GLY A 398 21.79 -8.57 -15.46
N GLY A 399 21.07 -9.67 -15.52
CA GLY A 399 20.92 -10.64 -14.46
C GLY A 399 19.47 -10.81 -14.08
N VAL A 400 19.18 -11.10 -12.82
CA VAL A 400 17.84 -11.32 -12.31
C VAL A 400 17.31 -10.07 -11.60
N LEU A 401 16.13 -9.62 -12.01
CA LEU A 401 15.37 -8.54 -11.37
C LEU A 401 14.10 -9.13 -10.75
N SER A 402 13.95 -9.00 -9.44
CA SER A 402 12.77 -9.50 -8.71
C SER A 402 11.89 -8.37 -8.25
N PHE A 403 10.59 -8.49 -8.52
CA PHE A 403 9.55 -7.64 -7.94
C PHE A 403 8.70 -8.43 -6.97
N TRP A 404 8.33 -7.84 -5.84
CA TRP A 404 7.30 -8.42 -4.98
C TRP A 404 6.30 -7.37 -4.52
N GLY A 405 5.10 -7.85 -4.20
CA GLY A 405 3.98 -7.03 -3.79
C GLY A 405 3.37 -7.47 -2.46
N ILE A 406 2.13 -7.04 -2.26
CA ILE A 406 1.39 -7.27 -1.02
C ILE A 406 1.05 -8.76 -0.77
N GLY A 407 1.08 -9.61 -1.79
CA GLY A 407 0.90 -11.05 -1.62
C GLY A 407 1.98 -11.69 -0.74
N TYR A 408 3.22 -11.19 -0.83
CA TYR A 408 4.35 -11.64 0.01
C TYR A 408 4.51 -10.83 1.30
N ASN A 409 4.07 -9.57 1.31
CA ASN A 409 4.20 -8.72 2.49
C ASN A 409 3.09 -8.91 3.51
N GLN A 410 1.82 -8.95 3.08
CA GLN A 410 0.64 -9.02 3.95
C GLN A 410 0.39 -10.44 4.46
N MET A 411 1.40 -11.01 5.08
CA MET A 411 1.40 -12.36 5.65
C MET A 411 2.06 -12.36 7.01
N LEU A 412 1.70 -13.32 7.86
CA LEU A 412 2.29 -13.53 9.19
C LEU A 412 3.83 -13.65 9.16
N HIS A 413 4.40 -14.07 8.03
CA HIS A 413 5.83 -14.24 7.81
C HIS A 413 6.36 -13.38 6.64
N GLY A 414 5.76 -12.21 6.43
CA GLY A 414 6.09 -11.32 5.32
C GLY A 414 7.55 -10.86 5.31
N GLN A 415 8.15 -10.61 6.50
CA GLN A 415 9.58 -10.31 6.61
C GLN A 415 10.44 -11.46 6.10
N HIS A 416 10.14 -12.70 6.50
CA HIS A 416 10.91 -13.88 6.07
C HIS A 416 10.80 -14.10 4.55
N ASN A 417 9.62 -13.87 3.96
CA ASN A 417 9.46 -13.90 2.51
C ASN A 417 10.42 -12.90 1.82
N THR A 418 10.48 -11.68 2.32
CA THR A 418 11.36 -10.62 1.79
C THR A 418 12.83 -11.01 1.91
N ILE A 419 13.27 -11.47 3.09
CA ILE A 419 14.64 -11.91 3.33
C ILE A 419 15.01 -13.07 2.39
N SER A 420 14.12 -14.03 2.18
CA SER A 420 14.37 -15.19 1.33
C SER A 420 14.58 -14.80 -0.14
N ILE A 421 13.85 -13.79 -0.65
CA ILE A 421 14.11 -13.22 -1.99
C ILE A 421 15.49 -12.57 -2.01
N ILE A 422 15.82 -11.75 -1.02
CA ILE A 422 17.10 -11.03 -0.94
C ILE A 422 18.26 -12.02 -0.84
N ASN A 423 18.12 -13.13 -0.10
CA ASN A 423 19.12 -14.18 -0.01
C ASN A 423 19.52 -14.74 -1.39
N LEU A 424 18.55 -14.97 -2.30
CA LEU A 424 18.83 -15.42 -3.66
C LEU A 424 19.67 -14.40 -4.45
N HIS A 425 19.36 -13.11 -4.29
CA HIS A 425 20.09 -12.04 -4.94
C HIS A 425 21.52 -11.91 -4.39
N LEU A 426 21.70 -12.00 -3.08
CA LEU A 426 23.02 -12.02 -2.43
C LEU A 426 23.84 -13.24 -2.87
N LEU A 427 23.25 -14.44 -2.84
CA LEU A 427 23.87 -15.70 -3.24
C LEU A 427 24.47 -15.62 -4.65
N THR A 428 23.76 -14.99 -5.58
CA THR A 428 24.11 -14.97 -7.01
C THR A 428 24.75 -13.65 -7.47
N GLY A 429 25.01 -12.73 -6.52
CA GLY A 429 25.60 -11.42 -6.81
C GLY A 429 24.72 -10.52 -7.70
N ASN A 430 23.40 -10.71 -7.68
CA ASN A 430 22.45 -9.87 -8.38
C ASN A 430 22.04 -8.66 -7.53
N VAL A 431 23.01 -7.82 -7.17
CA VAL A 431 22.82 -6.61 -6.38
C VAL A 431 23.61 -5.48 -7.02
N GLY A 432 22.95 -4.34 -7.21
CA GLY A 432 23.57 -3.06 -7.55
C GLY A 432 24.07 -2.91 -9.00
N ARG A 433 24.07 -3.94 -9.85
CA ARG A 433 24.37 -3.78 -11.28
C ARG A 433 23.12 -3.32 -12.04
N PRO A 434 23.28 -2.62 -13.19
CA PRO A 434 22.15 -2.39 -14.10
C PRO A 434 21.45 -3.70 -14.48
N GLY A 435 20.13 -3.73 -14.39
CA GLY A 435 19.33 -4.87 -14.80
C GLY A 435 19.20 -6.01 -13.78
N CYS A 436 19.62 -5.82 -12.53
CA CYS A 436 19.41 -6.85 -11.50
C CYS A 436 19.17 -6.28 -10.12
N GLY A 437 18.52 -7.07 -9.29
CA GLY A 437 18.28 -6.76 -7.87
C GLY A 437 16.88 -7.09 -7.39
N SER A 438 16.64 -6.75 -6.13
CA SER A 438 15.39 -7.00 -5.43
C SER A 438 14.60 -5.70 -5.28
N HIS A 439 13.33 -5.67 -5.74
CA HIS A 439 12.49 -4.48 -5.76
C HIS A 439 11.13 -4.72 -5.11
N SER A 440 10.90 -4.11 -3.94
CA SER A 440 9.57 -4.06 -3.35
C SER A 440 8.71 -3.01 -4.04
N GLN A 441 7.56 -3.39 -4.56
CA GLN A 441 6.68 -2.47 -5.27
C GLN A 441 5.62 -1.91 -4.35
N THR A 442 5.79 -0.65 -3.96
CA THR A 442 4.90 0.07 -3.05
C THR A 442 3.50 0.27 -3.66
N GLY A 443 2.46 0.10 -2.86
CA GLY A 443 1.08 0.20 -3.34
C GLY A 443 0.61 1.64 -3.55
N GLN A 444 0.84 2.54 -2.58
CA GLN A 444 0.42 3.94 -2.65
C GLN A 444 1.50 4.86 -3.22
N PRO A 445 1.12 6.01 -3.80
CA PRO A 445 2.05 6.85 -4.56
C PRO A 445 3.16 7.47 -3.71
N ASN A 446 2.91 7.73 -2.42
CA ASN A 446 3.86 8.37 -1.51
C ASN A 446 4.09 7.60 -0.20
N ALA A 447 3.79 6.31 -0.13
CA ALA A 447 4.04 5.50 1.06
C ALA A 447 5.55 5.29 1.35
N MET A 448 6.43 5.52 0.37
CA MET A 448 7.87 5.55 0.58
C MET A 448 8.26 6.75 1.45
N SER A 449 7.75 7.93 1.14
CA SER A 449 7.97 9.15 1.91
C SER A 449 7.44 9.02 3.34
N GLU A 450 6.25 8.48 3.53
CA GLU A 450 5.64 8.34 4.84
C GLU A 450 6.53 7.55 5.81
N ARG A 451 7.13 6.46 5.32
CA ARG A 451 8.13 5.69 6.09
C ARG A 451 9.38 6.51 6.37
N LEU A 452 9.83 7.26 5.34
CA LEU A 452 11.05 8.07 5.42
C LEU A 452 10.88 9.25 6.37
N MET A 453 9.69 9.88 6.41
CA MET A 453 9.40 10.99 7.32
C MET A 453 9.19 10.55 8.77
N GLY A 454 9.24 9.25 9.07
CA GLY A 454 9.11 8.72 10.43
C GLY A 454 7.68 8.42 10.85
N GLY A 455 6.74 8.27 9.91
CA GLY A 455 5.34 7.92 10.16
C GLY A 455 5.11 6.50 10.70
N LEU A 456 6.17 5.77 11.06
CA LEU A 456 6.10 4.49 11.76
C LEU A 456 6.57 4.65 13.21
N THR A 457 5.83 4.13 14.16
CA THR A 457 5.99 4.42 15.60
C THR A 457 7.40 4.26 16.13
N GLY A 458 8.15 3.28 15.66
CA GLY A 458 9.52 2.98 16.13
C GLY A 458 10.64 3.83 15.50
N ARG A 459 10.30 4.86 14.71
CA ARG A 459 11.25 5.57 13.86
C ARG A 459 11.18 7.09 14.01
N LEU A 460 12.32 7.73 13.87
CA LEU A 460 12.48 9.16 13.58
C LEU A 460 12.52 9.37 12.05
N PRO A 461 12.40 10.61 11.56
CA PRO A 461 12.62 10.92 10.16
C PRO A 461 13.90 10.27 9.60
N PHE A 462 13.88 9.95 8.31
CA PHE A 462 14.93 9.23 7.58
C PHE A 462 15.19 7.80 8.11
N ASN A 463 14.10 7.18 8.63
CA ASN A 463 14.10 5.79 9.13
C ASN A 463 15.05 5.52 10.31
N GLN A 464 15.47 6.55 11.03
CA GLN A 464 16.38 6.39 12.15
C GLN A 464 15.69 5.79 13.39
N PRO A 465 16.35 4.91 14.14
CA PRO A 465 15.79 4.38 15.38
C PRO A 465 15.54 5.46 16.43
N LEU A 466 14.46 5.37 17.20
CA LEU A 466 14.17 6.30 18.31
C LEU A 466 15.31 6.37 19.35
N LYS A 467 16.10 5.29 19.48
CA LYS A 467 17.23 5.20 20.43
C LYS A 467 18.51 5.84 19.92
N ASN A 468 18.55 6.34 18.68
CA ASN A 468 19.73 7.02 18.15
C ASN A 468 19.80 8.43 18.72
N ASP A 469 20.60 8.63 19.75
CA ASP A 469 20.71 9.92 20.47
C ASP A 469 21.20 11.05 19.56
N ALA A 470 22.24 10.82 18.78
CA ALA A 470 22.77 11.82 17.86
C ALA A 470 21.73 12.26 16.82
N TRP A 471 20.90 11.31 16.36
CA TRP A 471 19.84 11.65 15.42
C TRP A 471 18.66 12.35 16.08
N ARG A 472 18.34 12.01 17.33
CA ARG A 472 17.34 12.77 18.10
C ARG A 472 17.78 14.23 18.32
N ASP A 473 19.05 14.45 18.63
CA ASP A 473 19.62 15.80 18.76
C ASP A 473 19.53 16.54 17.44
N HIS A 474 19.91 15.89 16.33
CA HIS A 474 19.81 16.47 14.97
C HIS A 474 18.37 16.84 14.60
N ILE A 475 17.39 15.96 14.81
CA ILE A 475 15.99 16.24 14.48
C ILE A 475 15.38 17.29 15.43
N ALA A 476 15.74 17.28 16.72
CA ALA A 476 15.30 18.30 17.66
C ALA A 476 15.76 19.70 17.22
N ASP A 477 17.00 19.82 16.76
CA ASP A 477 17.55 21.05 16.17
C ASP A 477 16.76 21.49 14.93
N LYS A 478 16.52 20.56 13.97
CA LYS A 478 15.80 20.87 12.73
C LYS A 478 14.34 21.22 12.95
N TRP A 479 13.70 20.60 13.93
CA TRP A 479 12.32 20.89 14.34
C TRP A 479 12.22 22.05 15.32
N ARG A 480 13.35 22.54 15.84
CA ARG A 480 13.39 23.65 16.82
C ARG A 480 12.55 23.34 18.07
N VAL A 481 12.60 22.07 18.51
CA VAL A 481 11.87 21.59 19.68
C VAL A 481 12.83 21.16 20.78
N PRO A 482 12.43 21.25 22.06
CA PRO A 482 13.23 20.69 23.14
C PRO A 482 13.48 19.19 22.95
N ARG A 483 14.73 18.75 23.08
CA ARG A 483 15.14 17.37 22.83
C ARG A 483 14.35 16.33 23.63
N GLU A 484 13.97 16.63 24.85
CA GLU A 484 13.20 15.76 25.73
C GLU A 484 11.78 15.46 25.22
N ARG A 485 11.30 16.22 24.24
CA ARG A 485 10.04 15.91 23.54
C ARG A 485 10.17 14.65 22.67
N LEU A 486 11.34 14.41 22.08
CA LEU A 486 11.60 13.25 21.26
C LEU A 486 11.92 12.02 22.12
N LYS A 487 10.88 11.24 22.43
CA LYS A 487 11.01 10.07 23.31
C LYS A 487 11.82 8.95 22.68
N GLN A 488 12.61 8.23 23.48
CA GLN A 488 13.46 7.11 23.06
C GLN A 488 12.68 5.83 22.82
N THR A 489 11.49 5.73 23.37
CA THR A 489 10.67 4.51 23.31
C THR A 489 9.30 4.83 22.78
N SER A 490 8.73 3.87 22.06
CA SER A 490 7.31 3.88 21.75
C SER A 490 6.54 3.17 22.85
N VAL A 491 5.36 3.69 23.19
CA VAL A 491 4.41 2.99 24.07
C VAL A 491 3.61 1.93 23.32
N LEU A 492 3.63 2.02 22.00
CA LEU A 492 3.07 0.95 21.17
C LEU A 492 4.09 -0.19 21.12
N PRO A 493 3.69 -1.39 21.50
CA PRO A 493 4.58 -2.52 21.38
C PRO A 493 4.96 -2.73 19.92
N ASN A 494 6.19 -3.09 19.72
CA ASN A 494 6.63 -3.63 18.44
C ASN A 494 6.56 -5.18 18.57
N PRO A 495 5.75 -5.87 17.86
CA PRO A 495 4.86 -5.57 16.75
C PRO A 495 3.41 -5.28 17.21
N GLY A 496 2.54 -4.87 16.28
CA GLY A 496 1.11 -4.70 16.55
C GLY A 496 0.62 -3.27 16.48
N MET A 497 1.50 -2.37 16.31
CA MET A 497 1.44 -0.91 16.12
C MET A 497 0.04 -0.33 15.88
N VAL A 498 -0.49 -0.33 14.66
CA VAL A 498 -1.81 0.23 14.35
C VAL A 498 -2.94 -0.57 15.01
N ILE A 499 -2.81 -1.89 15.08
CA ILE A 499 -3.74 -2.76 15.83
C ILE A 499 -3.62 -2.46 17.33
N GLY A 500 -2.37 -2.33 17.80
CA GLY A 500 -2.08 -1.97 19.19
C GLY A 500 -2.67 -0.62 19.61
N MET A 501 -2.77 0.36 18.71
CA MET A 501 -3.47 1.62 18.99
C MET A 501 -4.95 1.39 19.26
N MET A 502 -5.61 0.57 18.47
CA MET A 502 -7.04 0.23 18.68
C MET A 502 -7.26 -0.56 19.97
N GLU A 503 -6.40 -1.54 20.25
CA GLU A 503 -6.46 -2.31 21.52
C GLU A 503 -6.27 -1.41 22.74
N ARG A 504 -5.30 -0.50 22.69
CA ARG A 504 -5.07 0.48 23.76
C ARG A 504 -6.26 1.42 23.97
N ALA A 505 -6.94 1.81 22.89
CA ALA A 505 -8.16 2.60 23.01
C ALA A 505 -9.27 1.85 23.75
N LEU A 506 -9.43 0.56 23.48
CA LEU A 506 -10.39 -0.28 24.22
C LEU A 506 -10.04 -0.40 25.72
N GLN A 507 -8.74 -0.36 26.04
CA GLN A 507 -8.22 -0.44 27.41
C GLN A 507 -8.14 0.93 28.13
N GLY A 508 -8.51 2.04 27.47
CA GLY A 508 -8.45 3.39 28.04
C GLY A 508 -7.05 4.01 28.08
N GLY A 509 -6.11 3.48 27.27
CA GLY A 509 -4.75 4.01 27.16
C GLY A 509 -4.51 4.90 25.94
N LEU A 510 -5.52 5.07 25.08
CA LEU A 510 -5.55 6.00 23.95
C LEU A 510 -6.93 6.65 23.90
N ASP A 511 -6.99 7.96 24.06
CA ASP A 511 -8.24 8.71 24.22
C ASP A 511 -8.52 9.69 23.08
N ALA A 512 -7.50 10.03 22.29
CA ALA A 512 -7.68 10.88 21.12
C ALA A 512 -6.91 10.36 19.93
N MET A 513 -7.46 10.61 18.73
CA MET A 513 -6.83 10.19 17.48
C MET A 513 -7.07 11.17 16.35
N PHE A 514 -5.98 11.62 15.74
CA PHE A 514 -6.00 12.29 14.46
C PHE A 514 -6.03 11.26 13.32
N TRP A 515 -6.91 11.47 12.38
CA TRP A 515 -7.11 10.59 11.24
C TRP A 515 -6.97 11.41 9.95
N MET A 516 -5.78 11.34 9.32
CA MET A 516 -5.42 12.23 8.23
C MET A 516 -5.37 11.48 6.88
N TYR A 517 -6.28 11.83 6.00
CA TYR A 517 -6.37 11.33 4.61
C TYR A 517 -6.35 9.80 4.45
N THR A 518 -6.79 9.06 5.44
CA THR A 518 -6.88 7.60 5.44
C THR A 518 -8.28 7.12 5.80
N THR A 519 -8.52 5.83 5.88
CA THR A 519 -9.82 5.29 6.26
C THR A 519 -9.68 4.06 7.14
N HIS A 520 -10.52 3.99 8.18
CA HIS A 520 -10.51 2.89 9.14
C HIS A 520 -11.02 1.56 8.56
N VAL A 521 -11.83 1.59 7.49
CA VAL A 521 -12.38 0.36 6.87
C VAL A 521 -11.32 -0.53 6.23
N HIS A 522 -10.06 -0.09 6.19
CA HIS A 522 -8.93 -0.92 5.75
C HIS A 522 -8.30 -1.73 6.86
N MET A 523 -8.52 -1.35 8.09
CA MET A 523 -7.97 -2.08 9.22
C MET A 523 -8.66 -3.44 9.34
N PRO A 524 -7.93 -4.46 9.78
CA PRO A 524 -8.51 -5.78 10.03
C PRO A 524 -9.39 -5.75 11.29
N ASP A 525 -10.24 -6.76 11.42
CA ASP A 525 -11.13 -6.94 12.57
C ASP A 525 -11.99 -5.70 12.86
N LEU A 526 -12.69 -5.28 11.82
CA LEU A 526 -13.40 -4.01 11.78
C LEU A 526 -14.48 -3.91 12.86
N ASP A 527 -15.25 -4.99 13.06
CA ASP A 527 -16.45 -4.97 13.90
C ASP A 527 -16.16 -5.25 15.38
N THR A 528 -15.12 -6.06 15.70
CA THR A 528 -14.84 -6.41 17.10
C THR A 528 -13.68 -5.60 17.71
N LEU A 529 -12.89 -4.90 16.88
CA LEU A 529 -11.80 -4.08 17.35
C LEU A 529 -11.93 -2.61 16.94
N VAL A 530 -11.94 -2.31 15.63
CA VAL A 530 -11.72 -0.95 15.14
C VAL A 530 -12.87 -0.01 15.46
N ARG A 531 -14.10 -0.39 15.11
CA ARG A 531 -15.29 0.41 15.39
C ARG A 531 -15.55 0.62 16.88
N PRO A 532 -15.45 -0.41 17.74
CA PRO A 532 -15.52 -0.21 19.18
C PRO A 532 -14.45 0.71 19.75
N ALA A 533 -13.21 0.64 19.23
CA ALA A 533 -12.13 1.52 19.65
C ALA A 533 -12.41 2.98 19.27
N LEU A 534 -12.81 3.24 18.01
CA LEU A 534 -13.14 4.59 17.53
C LEU A 534 -14.32 5.21 18.29
N SER A 535 -15.22 4.38 18.79
CA SER A 535 -16.38 4.84 19.60
C SER A 535 -15.95 5.31 21.00
N LYS A 536 -14.73 5.02 21.46
CA LYS A 536 -14.22 5.42 22.78
C LYS A 536 -13.23 6.59 22.77
N MET A 537 -12.74 6.99 21.60
CA MET A 537 -11.76 8.06 21.46
C MET A 537 -12.39 9.37 20.98
N PHE A 538 -11.75 10.49 21.31
CA PHE A 538 -11.97 11.75 20.59
C PHE A 538 -11.29 11.68 19.22
N VAL A 539 -12.06 11.73 18.15
CA VAL A 539 -11.58 11.48 16.77
C VAL A 539 -11.70 12.74 15.92
N VAL A 540 -10.57 13.24 15.48
CA VAL A 540 -10.45 14.39 14.55
C VAL A 540 -10.06 13.88 13.17
N VAL A 541 -10.84 14.23 12.15
CA VAL A 541 -10.64 13.75 10.77
C VAL A 541 -10.38 14.91 9.82
N GLN A 542 -9.40 14.75 8.93
CA GLN A 542 -9.25 15.55 7.72
C GLN A 542 -9.79 14.74 6.54
N GLU A 543 -10.82 15.24 5.85
CA GLU A 543 -11.59 14.47 4.87
C GLU A 543 -11.98 15.31 3.65
N ILE A 544 -11.95 14.69 2.49
CA ILE A 544 -12.36 15.32 1.22
C ILE A 544 -13.84 15.08 0.89
N TYR A 545 -14.43 13.99 1.39
CA TYR A 545 -15.79 13.58 1.04
C TYR A 545 -16.75 13.71 2.22
N ARG A 546 -17.96 14.26 1.95
CA ARG A 546 -19.00 14.38 2.97
C ARG A 546 -19.43 13.01 3.50
N HIS A 547 -19.65 12.04 2.64
CA HIS A 547 -20.15 10.70 2.99
C HIS A 547 -19.02 9.66 3.06
N ALA A 548 -17.90 10.00 3.69
CA ALA A 548 -16.82 9.04 3.93
C ALA A 548 -17.12 8.16 5.17
N PRO A 549 -16.71 6.87 5.16
CA PRO A 549 -16.91 5.99 6.32
C PRO A 549 -16.30 6.50 7.62
N ASN A 550 -15.22 7.26 7.56
CA ASN A 550 -14.58 7.87 8.74
C ASN A 550 -15.51 8.78 9.51
N ASN A 551 -16.41 9.48 8.81
CA ASN A 551 -17.30 10.48 9.39
C ASN A 551 -18.31 9.88 10.35
N LEU A 552 -18.56 8.56 10.27
CA LEU A 552 -19.38 7.84 11.25
C LEU A 552 -18.83 7.91 12.68
N TYR A 553 -17.51 7.99 12.82
CA TYR A 553 -16.84 7.93 14.13
C TYR A 553 -16.07 9.22 14.47
N ALA A 554 -16.03 10.18 13.55
CA ALA A 554 -15.42 11.49 13.79
C ALA A 554 -16.23 12.32 14.75
N ASP A 555 -15.58 13.03 15.67
CA ASP A 555 -16.18 14.09 16.49
C ASP A 555 -16.10 15.44 15.77
N ILE A 556 -14.98 15.68 15.10
CA ILE A 556 -14.73 16.89 14.30
C ILE A 556 -14.16 16.50 12.93
N ILE A 557 -14.69 17.10 11.87
CA ILE A 557 -14.29 16.83 10.49
C ILE A 557 -13.89 18.12 9.80
N PHE A 558 -12.64 18.22 9.37
CA PHE A 558 -12.12 19.34 8.62
C PHE A 558 -12.14 19.06 7.11
N PRO A 559 -12.60 20.01 6.26
CA PRO A 559 -12.62 19.84 4.82
C PRO A 559 -11.22 20.01 4.23
N ALA A 560 -10.73 18.98 3.55
CA ALA A 560 -9.43 18.96 2.92
C ALA A 560 -9.48 19.29 1.43
N ALA A 561 -8.48 20.03 0.94
CA ALA A 561 -8.16 20.10 -0.47
C ALA A 561 -7.64 18.73 -0.94
N THR A 562 -8.09 18.29 -2.12
CA THR A 562 -7.65 17.02 -2.66
C THR A 562 -6.52 17.18 -3.67
N TRP A 563 -5.96 16.06 -4.12
CA TRP A 563 -5.00 16.01 -5.21
C TRP A 563 -5.46 16.84 -6.41
N GLY A 564 -4.55 17.65 -6.94
CA GLY A 564 -4.82 18.60 -8.03
C GLY A 564 -5.40 19.94 -7.60
N GLU A 565 -5.83 20.13 -6.35
CA GLU A 565 -6.37 21.39 -5.82
C GLU A 565 -5.40 22.15 -4.90
N TRP A 566 -4.45 21.46 -4.30
CA TRP A 566 -3.51 21.99 -3.31
C TRP A 566 -2.49 22.99 -3.87
N THR A 567 -1.63 23.50 -3.01
CA THR A 567 -0.59 24.49 -3.36
C THR A 567 0.65 23.87 -4.02
N GLY A 568 0.79 22.56 -3.96
CA GLY A 568 1.91 21.77 -4.41
C GLY A 568 2.40 20.81 -3.32
N GLY A 569 3.52 20.16 -3.56
CA GLY A 569 4.19 19.24 -2.65
C GLY A 569 4.99 18.19 -3.40
N THR A 570 5.62 17.27 -2.68
CA THR A 570 6.45 16.23 -3.28
C THR A 570 5.96 14.83 -2.94
N TYR A 571 6.21 13.90 -3.87
CA TYR A 571 5.99 12.47 -3.71
C TYR A 571 7.29 11.69 -3.92
N ILE A 572 7.42 10.55 -3.24
CA ILE A 572 8.51 9.59 -3.46
C ILE A 572 7.93 8.27 -3.95
N GLN A 573 8.19 7.92 -5.20
CA GLN A 573 7.76 6.65 -5.77
C GLN A 573 8.64 5.46 -5.33
N SER A 574 8.23 4.24 -5.67
CA SER A 574 8.89 3.02 -5.20
C SER A 574 10.37 2.91 -5.57
N GLU A 575 10.81 3.48 -6.69
CA GLU A 575 12.23 3.54 -7.09
C GLU A 575 13.03 4.66 -6.43
N ARG A 576 12.51 5.29 -5.35
CA ARG A 576 13.18 6.35 -4.57
C ARG A 576 13.27 7.71 -5.27
N ARG A 577 12.51 7.96 -6.33
CA ARG A 577 12.48 9.24 -7.03
C ARG A 577 11.54 10.22 -6.32
N VAL A 578 12.10 11.34 -5.88
CA VAL A 578 11.37 12.50 -5.35
C VAL A 578 10.99 13.41 -6.50
N TYR A 579 9.72 13.78 -6.62
CA TYR A 579 9.26 14.67 -7.70
C TYR A 579 8.07 15.53 -7.27
N VAL A 580 7.92 16.67 -7.93
CA VAL A 580 6.88 17.66 -7.58
C VAL A 580 5.52 17.23 -8.08
N CYS A 581 4.51 17.51 -7.29
CA CYS A 581 3.11 17.38 -7.62
C CYS A 581 2.43 18.74 -7.48
N ASP A 582 2.36 19.48 -8.58
CA ASP A 582 1.69 20.78 -8.62
C ASP A 582 0.16 20.64 -8.54
N GLY A 583 -0.52 21.69 -8.07
CA GLY A 583 -1.97 21.79 -8.03
C GLY A 583 -2.48 23.13 -8.55
N THR A 584 -3.78 23.22 -8.71
CA THR A 584 -4.46 24.42 -9.23
C THR A 584 -4.46 25.58 -8.24
N LYS A 585 -4.17 25.33 -6.97
CA LYS A 585 -4.33 26.28 -5.86
C LYS A 585 -5.78 26.80 -5.73
N ASN A 586 -6.75 26.01 -6.20
CA ASN A 586 -8.15 26.42 -6.27
C ASN A 586 -9.10 25.38 -5.64
N PRO A 587 -8.95 25.08 -4.35
CA PRO A 587 -9.89 24.19 -3.63
C PRO A 587 -11.25 24.89 -3.42
N PRO A 588 -12.33 24.10 -3.16
CA PRO A 588 -13.63 24.66 -2.82
C PRO A 588 -13.59 25.42 -1.48
N GLU A 589 -14.44 26.45 -1.35
CA GLU A 589 -14.76 27.21 -0.13
C GLU A 589 -13.71 27.14 1.02
N ASN A 590 -14.00 26.42 2.10
CA ASN A 590 -13.17 26.33 3.29
C ASN A 590 -12.11 25.21 3.24
N CYS A 591 -11.98 24.51 2.10
CA CYS A 591 -11.00 23.44 1.97
C CYS A 591 -9.57 23.98 2.03
N ARG A 592 -8.73 23.33 2.84
CA ARG A 592 -7.31 23.68 3.04
C ARG A 592 -6.42 22.48 2.72
N PRO A 593 -5.17 22.69 2.27
CA PRO A 593 -4.19 21.59 2.18
C PRO A 593 -3.99 20.90 3.54
N ASP A 594 -3.75 19.59 3.54
CA ASP A 594 -3.51 18.82 4.77
C ASP A 594 -2.31 19.34 5.55
N MET A 595 -1.25 19.75 4.86
CA MET A 595 -0.08 20.39 5.47
C MET A 595 -0.44 21.65 6.25
N ASP A 596 -1.25 22.52 5.65
CA ASP A 596 -1.69 23.77 6.26
C ASP A 596 -2.46 23.51 7.55
N MET A 597 -3.40 22.56 7.49
CA MET A 597 -4.20 22.18 8.66
C MET A 597 -3.35 21.56 9.77
N ALA A 598 -2.31 20.82 9.43
CA ALA A 598 -1.38 20.22 10.40
C ALA A 598 -0.48 21.31 11.04
N ILE A 599 -0.01 22.30 10.28
CA ILE A 599 0.75 23.45 10.79
C ILE A 599 -0.13 24.29 11.73
N ASP A 600 -1.35 24.64 11.30
CA ASP A 600 -2.27 25.47 12.10
C ASP A 600 -2.57 24.78 13.44
N LYS A 601 -2.98 23.49 13.44
CA LYS A 601 -3.18 22.69 14.66
C LYS A 601 -1.93 22.60 15.52
N GLY A 602 -0.77 22.41 14.89
CA GLY A 602 0.53 22.37 15.59
C GLY A 602 0.85 23.68 16.28
N ARG A 603 0.59 24.82 15.65
CA ARG A 603 0.81 26.16 16.23
C ARG A 603 -0.13 26.43 17.40
N THR A 604 -1.43 26.13 17.24
CA THR A 604 -2.42 26.36 18.30
C THR A 604 -2.13 25.46 19.50
N LEU A 605 -1.82 24.18 19.27
CA LEU A 605 -1.48 23.24 20.34
C LEU A 605 -0.14 23.58 21.02
N ALA A 606 0.89 24.01 20.28
CA ALA A 606 2.17 24.43 20.84
C ALA A 606 1.99 25.57 21.84
N LYS A 607 1.19 26.58 21.49
CA LYS A 607 0.87 27.69 22.40
C LYS A 607 0.20 27.20 23.70
N LYS A 608 -0.79 26.29 23.60
CA LYS A 608 -1.48 25.72 24.76
C LYS A 608 -0.56 24.87 25.65
N LEU A 609 0.45 24.25 25.05
CA LEU A 609 1.46 23.45 25.77
C LEU A 609 2.68 24.28 26.24
N GLY A 610 2.65 25.63 26.10
CA GLY A 610 3.72 26.51 26.52
C GLY A 610 4.98 26.45 25.66
N LEU A 611 4.87 26.03 24.40
CA LEU A 611 5.98 25.98 23.45
C LEU A 611 5.99 27.24 22.57
N ASN A 612 7.16 27.59 22.02
CA ASN A 612 7.29 28.70 21.08
C ASN A 612 6.82 28.27 19.65
N ALA A 613 5.55 28.53 19.38
CA ALA A 613 4.91 28.12 18.12
C ALA A 613 5.56 28.76 16.88
N ASP A 614 6.04 30.00 16.98
CA ASP A 614 6.63 30.73 15.85
C ASP A 614 8.05 30.25 15.54
N GLU A 615 8.76 29.74 16.52
CA GLU A 615 10.06 29.11 16.32
C GLU A 615 9.92 27.71 15.71
N ILE A 616 8.99 26.89 16.25
CA ILE A 616 8.75 25.50 15.78
C ILE A 616 8.21 25.50 14.36
N PHE A 617 7.29 26.41 14.03
CA PHE A 617 6.68 26.55 12.72
C PHE A 617 6.98 27.92 12.12
N PRO A 618 8.20 28.16 11.61
CA PRO A 618 8.60 29.49 11.08
C PRO A 618 7.94 29.85 9.74
N TYR A 619 7.12 28.93 9.21
CA TYR A 619 6.48 29.08 7.92
C TYR A 619 5.43 30.20 7.91
N LYS A 620 5.29 30.87 6.75
CA LYS A 620 4.34 31.97 6.57
C LYS A 620 3.35 31.62 5.47
N LYS A 621 2.11 32.07 5.63
CA LYS A 621 1.07 31.93 4.59
C LYS A 621 1.30 33.01 3.51
N THR A 622 1.93 32.60 2.41
CA THR A 622 2.31 33.51 1.29
C THR A 622 1.53 33.25 0.03
N ILE A 623 0.91 32.05 -0.11
CA ILE A 623 0.19 31.66 -1.31
C ILE A 623 -1.30 32.00 -1.16
N LYS A 624 -1.82 32.85 -2.05
CA LYS A 624 -3.27 33.12 -2.13
C LYS A 624 -3.92 32.04 -2.97
N MET A 625 -4.85 31.31 -2.38
CA MET A 625 -5.65 30.30 -3.08
C MET A 625 -6.89 30.89 -3.76
N GLY A 626 -7.46 30.14 -4.72
CA GLY A 626 -8.63 30.57 -5.47
C GLY A 626 -9.91 30.71 -4.62
N ASN A 627 -10.01 30.02 -3.50
CA ASN A 627 -11.10 30.18 -2.53
C ASN A 627 -10.92 31.41 -1.58
N GLY A 628 -9.88 32.21 -1.81
CA GLY A 628 -9.59 33.40 -1.03
C GLY A 628 -8.76 33.19 0.23
N LEU A 629 -8.53 31.96 0.65
CA LEU A 629 -7.69 31.64 1.81
C LEU A 629 -6.20 31.81 1.48
N MET A 630 -5.41 32.09 2.51
CA MET A 630 -3.95 32.10 2.41
C MET A 630 -3.40 30.75 2.86
N ALA A 631 -2.42 30.21 2.12
CA ALA A 631 -1.77 28.93 2.38
C ALA A 631 -0.26 29.10 2.61
N TYR A 632 0.35 28.14 3.28
CA TYR A 632 1.79 28.04 3.43
C TYR A 632 2.44 27.58 2.11
N ASP A 633 3.71 27.95 1.92
CA ASP A 633 4.50 27.46 0.80
C ASP A 633 5.09 26.09 1.12
N PRO A 634 4.72 25.02 0.41
CA PRO A 634 5.26 23.70 0.68
C PRO A 634 6.76 23.60 0.36
N GLU A 635 7.30 24.43 -0.51
CA GLU A 635 8.72 24.44 -0.82
C GLU A 635 9.59 24.91 0.37
N ASP A 636 9.07 25.78 1.25
CA ASP A 636 9.78 26.16 2.47
C ASP A 636 9.90 24.97 3.43
N VAL A 637 8.84 24.15 3.56
CA VAL A 637 8.89 22.90 4.33
C VAL A 637 9.82 21.89 3.69
N PHE A 638 9.83 21.80 2.37
CA PHE A 638 10.73 20.91 1.64
C PHE A 638 12.22 21.25 1.85
N ARG A 639 12.57 22.54 1.91
CA ARG A 639 13.94 22.96 2.27
C ARG A 639 14.36 22.45 3.65
N ASP A 640 13.48 22.52 4.64
CA ASP A 640 13.75 21.98 5.99
C ASP A 640 13.95 20.45 5.93
N ILE A 641 13.14 19.73 5.16
CA ILE A 641 13.29 18.27 4.95
C ILE A 641 14.65 17.95 4.32
N VAL A 642 15.00 18.65 3.24
CA VAL A 642 16.27 18.44 2.54
C VAL A 642 17.46 18.73 3.47
N ALA A 643 17.41 19.83 4.22
CA ALA A 643 18.44 20.18 5.20
C ALA A 643 18.58 19.13 6.32
N ALA A 644 17.43 18.57 6.78
CA ALA A 644 17.41 17.52 7.79
C ALA A 644 17.86 16.16 7.27
N SER A 645 17.82 15.91 5.95
CA SER A 645 18.24 14.65 5.36
C SER A 645 19.75 14.41 5.39
N LYS A 646 20.53 15.48 5.57
CA LYS A 646 22.00 15.43 5.49
C LYS A 646 22.60 14.40 6.43
N GLY A 647 23.44 13.51 5.85
CA GLY A 647 24.09 12.43 6.60
C GLY A 647 23.24 11.19 6.80
N SER A 648 21.98 11.17 6.34
CA SER A 648 21.15 9.96 6.32
C SER A 648 21.38 9.08 5.08
N ASP A 649 20.81 7.88 5.07
CA ASP A 649 20.79 7.02 3.88
C ASP A 649 19.97 7.62 2.72
N ALA A 650 19.11 8.57 3.01
CA ALA A 650 18.28 9.27 2.04
C ALA A 650 18.69 10.75 1.92
N ASP A 651 19.96 11.03 2.02
CA ASP A 651 20.54 12.37 1.93
C ASP A 651 20.16 13.03 0.60
N LEU A 652 19.55 14.21 0.67
CA LEU A 652 19.12 15.05 -0.45
C LEU A 652 19.83 16.41 -0.45
N SER A 653 20.81 16.61 0.46
CA SER A 653 21.42 17.94 0.71
C SER A 653 22.07 18.59 -0.51
N GLY A 654 22.48 17.80 -1.51
CA GLY A 654 22.98 18.31 -2.78
C GLY A 654 21.98 19.23 -3.52
N ILE A 655 20.67 19.07 -3.29
CA ILE A 655 19.64 19.96 -3.86
C ILE A 655 19.82 21.40 -3.36
N LEU A 656 20.11 21.58 -2.06
CA LEU A 656 20.38 22.92 -1.50
C LEU A 656 21.74 23.47 -1.94
N GLU A 657 22.71 22.59 -2.22
CA GLU A 657 23.99 23.03 -2.80
C GLU A 657 23.80 23.60 -4.23
N VAL A 658 22.92 22.99 -5.04
CA VAL A 658 22.53 23.52 -6.36
C VAL A 658 21.78 24.85 -6.22
N GLU A 659 20.85 24.96 -5.25
CA GLU A 659 20.15 26.23 -4.99
C GLU A 659 21.13 27.34 -4.64
N ALA A 660 22.11 27.04 -3.77
CA ALA A 660 23.13 28.00 -3.35
C ALA A 660 24.08 28.42 -4.48
N SER A 661 24.44 27.51 -5.40
CA SER A 661 25.40 27.77 -6.47
C SER A 661 24.76 28.40 -7.73
N GLU A 662 23.52 28.01 -8.05
CA GLU A 662 22.84 28.41 -9.32
C GLU A 662 21.60 29.26 -9.11
N GLY A 663 21.09 29.38 -7.88
CA GLY A 663 19.83 30.07 -7.59
C GLY A 663 18.58 29.34 -8.07
N THR A 664 18.72 28.07 -8.52
CA THR A 664 17.56 27.26 -8.96
C THR A 664 16.87 26.64 -7.75
N SER A 665 15.60 26.96 -7.55
CA SER A 665 14.86 26.47 -6.37
C SER A 665 14.76 24.95 -6.35
N PRO A 666 14.62 24.32 -5.17
CA PRO A 666 14.48 22.88 -5.05
C PRO A 666 13.37 22.28 -5.93
N TYR A 667 12.19 22.91 -5.96
CA TYR A 667 11.09 22.43 -6.80
C TYR A 667 11.36 22.59 -8.29
N ASP A 668 12.05 23.68 -8.72
CA ASP A 668 12.41 23.85 -10.13
C ASP A 668 13.46 22.84 -10.60
N GLN A 669 14.38 22.43 -9.72
CA GLN A 669 15.29 21.32 -10.00
C GLN A 669 14.50 20.01 -10.21
N LEU A 670 13.57 19.68 -9.30
CA LEU A 670 12.72 18.50 -9.43
C LEU A 670 11.85 18.53 -10.68
N ARG A 671 11.28 19.70 -11.04
CA ARG A 671 10.48 19.85 -12.26
C ARG A 671 11.31 19.65 -13.53
N SER A 672 12.48 20.24 -13.58
CA SER A 672 13.37 20.17 -14.76
C SER A 672 13.86 18.74 -15.04
N LEU A 673 14.24 18.00 -13.98
CA LEU A 673 14.77 16.62 -14.03
C LEU A 673 13.66 15.55 -14.01
N ARG A 674 12.40 15.93 -13.87
CA ARG A 674 11.31 14.97 -13.62
C ARG A 674 11.57 14.09 -12.38
N GLY A 675 12.17 14.71 -11.37
CA GLY A 675 12.51 14.12 -10.08
C GLY A 675 13.96 13.70 -9.93
N ILE A 676 14.37 13.59 -8.67
CA ILE A 676 15.73 13.21 -8.24
C ILE A 676 15.62 11.94 -7.40
N GLN A 677 16.40 10.90 -7.72
CA GLN A 677 16.48 9.66 -6.95
C GLN A 677 17.45 9.81 -5.78
N TRP A 678 16.91 9.66 -4.56
CA TRP A 678 17.78 9.66 -3.39
C TRP A 678 18.65 8.39 -3.29
N PRO A 679 19.85 8.51 -2.72
CA PRO A 679 20.48 9.71 -2.19
C PRO A 679 21.03 10.65 -3.29
N ALA A 680 21.09 11.93 -2.95
CA ALA A 680 21.71 12.98 -3.76
C ALA A 680 22.50 13.93 -2.83
N PRO A 681 23.59 13.44 -2.20
CA PRO A 681 24.27 14.15 -1.10
C PRO A 681 25.17 15.29 -1.56
N THR A 682 25.42 15.44 -2.86
CA THR A 682 26.27 16.49 -3.41
C THR A 682 25.61 17.17 -4.60
N GLU A 683 26.02 18.41 -4.88
CA GLU A 683 25.59 19.18 -6.06
C GLU A 683 25.68 18.39 -7.37
N ALA A 684 26.81 17.75 -7.61
CA ALA A 684 27.03 16.99 -8.84
C ALA A 684 26.06 15.82 -9.00
N ILE A 685 25.77 15.09 -7.91
CA ILE A 685 24.82 13.97 -7.92
C ILE A 685 23.39 14.48 -8.07
N ALA A 686 23.02 15.59 -7.42
CA ALA A 686 21.70 16.19 -7.56
C ALA A 686 21.45 16.64 -9.02
N LYS A 687 22.40 17.33 -9.63
CA LYS A 687 22.36 17.73 -11.06
C LYS A 687 22.24 16.55 -12.02
N ALA A 688 22.84 15.41 -11.67
CA ALA A 688 22.73 14.17 -12.45
C ALA A 688 21.39 13.42 -12.28
N GLY A 689 20.45 13.91 -11.44
CA GLY A 689 19.18 13.28 -11.16
C GLY A 689 19.22 12.26 -10.02
N GLY A 690 20.28 12.27 -9.20
CA GLY A 690 20.45 11.42 -8.02
C GLY A 690 21.14 10.09 -8.30
N THR A 691 20.90 9.12 -7.42
CA THR A 691 21.52 7.79 -7.43
C THR A 691 20.50 6.71 -7.82
N PRO A 692 20.48 6.24 -9.07
CA PRO A 692 19.49 5.26 -9.51
C PRO A 692 19.68 3.87 -8.87
N ARG A 693 20.92 3.48 -8.54
CA ARG A 693 21.22 2.15 -7.98
C ARG A 693 22.05 2.28 -6.70
N ARG A 694 21.77 1.43 -5.71
CA ARG A 694 22.47 1.40 -4.42
C ARG A 694 23.37 0.16 -4.33
N TYR A 695 24.36 0.19 -3.42
CA TYR A 695 25.26 -0.93 -3.09
C TYR A 695 26.19 -1.37 -4.22
N LEU A 696 26.34 -0.58 -5.24
CA LEU A 696 27.44 -0.69 -6.19
C LEU A 696 28.60 0.18 -5.74
N GLY A 697 29.79 -0.30 -6.00
CA GLY A 697 31.00 0.48 -6.02
C GLY A 697 30.99 1.50 -7.15
N GLN A 698 30.09 2.48 -7.09
CA GLN A 698 30.17 3.67 -7.91
C GLN A 698 31.00 4.71 -7.16
N GLU A 699 31.92 5.33 -7.85
CA GLU A 699 32.50 6.60 -7.42
C GLU A 699 31.34 7.52 -7.05
N GLY A 700 31.27 7.95 -5.79
CA GLY A 700 30.17 8.75 -5.28
C GLY A 700 29.52 8.21 -4.00
N TRP A 701 29.59 6.92 -3.72
CA TRP A 701 29.15 6.30 -2.47
C TRP A 701 30.33 5.98 -1.54
N GLY A 702 31.15 6.98 -1.22
CA GLY A 702 32.30 6.79 -0.36
C GLY A 702 33.47 6.01 -1.00
N GLY A 703 33.51 5.87 -2.33
CA GLY A 703 34.67 5.37 -3.06
C GLY A 703 35.03 3.91 -2.86
N LYS A 704 34.12 3.07 -2.32
CA LYS A 704 34.43 1.65 -2.09
C LYS A 704 33.71 0.77 -3.11
N PRO A 705 34.44 -0.11 -3.79
CA PRO A 705 33.85 -1.08 -4.71
C PRO A 705 33.05 -2.11 -3.94
N TYR A 706 31.89 -2.48 -4.47
CA TYR A 706 30.98 -3.52 -4.00
C TYR A 706 30.69 -3.51 -2.50
N GLY A 707 29.45 -3.06 -2.12
CA GLY A 707 28.88 -3.58 -0.93
C GLY A 707 29.30 -2.94 0.37
N GLU A 708 29.33 -1.62 0.49
CA GLU A 708 29.02 -1.09 1.83
C GLU A 708 27.51 -1.12 2.03
N PHE A 709 27.04 -2.26 2.48
CA PHE A 709 25.70 -2.34 3.04
C PHE A 709 25.65 -1.53 4.34
N ARG A 710 24.45 -1.08 4.73
CA ARG A 710 24.28 -0.09 5.78
C ARG A 710 24.26 -0.67 7.20
N HIS A 711 24.85 -1.85 7.39
CA HIS A 711 25.19 -2.35 8.72
C HIS A 711 26.54 -1.76 9.19
N ALA A 712 26.76 -1.73 10.51
CA ALA A 712 27.97 -1.15 11.09
C ALA A 712 29.28 -1.82 10.59
N ASP A 713 29.19 -3.10 10.22
CA ASP A 713 30.30 -3.89 9.64
C ASP A 713 30.39 -3.79 8.11
N GLY A 714 29.50 -3.02 7.47
CA GLY A 714 29.44 -2.88 6.01
C GLY A 714 28.96 -4.13 5.27
N LYS A 715 28.53 -5.19 5.96
CA LYS A 715 28.15 -6.47 5.38
C LYS A 715 26.63 -6.64 5.26
N ALA A 716 26.17 -7.31 4.20
CA ALA A 716 24.80 -7.80 4.11
C ALA A 716 24.61 -9.01 5.05
N LYS A 717 23.36 -9.33 5.38
CA LYS A 717 23.09 -10.45 6.29
C LYS A 717 22.20 -11.49 5.64
N PHE A 718 22.66 -12.73 5.62
CA PHE A 718 21.84 -13.89 5.36
C PHE A 718 21.00 -14.24 6.60
N LYS A 719 19.84 -14.79 6.36
CA LYS A 719 19.04 -15.46 7.38
C LYS A 719 18.38 -16.68 6.76
N LEU A 720 18.57 -17.85 7.36
CA LEU A 720 17.80 -19.02 7.01
C LEU A 720 16.38 -18.84 7.59
N CYS A 721 15.45 -18.51 6.71
CA CYS A 721 14.04 -18.47 7.06
C CYS A 721 13.45 -19.86 6.90
N GLU A 722 12.77 -20.36 7.92
CA GLU A 722 12.27 -21.72 7.99
C GLU A 722 10.77 -21.75 8.27
N GLN A 723 10.09 -22.70 7.62
CA GLN A 723 8.72 -23.06 7.95
C GLN A 723 8.74 -24.43 8.63
N ASP A 724 8.11 -24.54 9.78
CA ASP A 724 7.99 -25.82 10.49
C ASP A 724 6.80 -26.60 9.93
N TYR A 725 7.07 -27.35 8.87
CA TYR A 725 6.04 -28.13 8.18
C TYR A 725 5.62 -29.38 8.94
N THR A 726 6.45 -29.90 9.83
CA THR A 726 6.07 -31.04 10.68
C THR A 726 4.96 -30.64 11.63
N LYS A 727 5.05 -29.44 12.20
CA LYS A 727 3.96 -28.88 12.99
C LYS A 727 2.78 -28.43 12.12
N LEU A 728 3.02 -27.94 10.92
CA LEU A 728 1.99 -27.57 9.97
C LEU A 728 1.23 -28.80 9.49
N ASP A 729 1.91 -29.91 9.18
CA ASP A 729 1.29 -31.19 8.81
C ASP A 729 0.49 -31.78 9.96
N ASP A 730 1.00 -31.74 11.18
CA ASP A 730 0.28 -32.15 12.37
C ASP A 730 -0.95 -31.26 12.61
N ILE A 731 -0.80 -29.97 12.44
CA ILE A 731 -1.86 -28.98 12.57
C ILE A 731 -2.84 -29.05 11.39
N THR A 732 -2.36 -29.19 10.15
CA THR A 732 -3.21 -29.36 8.96
C THR A 732 -3.98 -30.68 9.06
N GLY A 733 -3.36 -31.75 9.54
CA GLY A 733 -4.04 -33.00 9.85
C GLY A 733 -5.11 -32.87 10.94
N ARG A 734 -4.89 -32.04 11.95
CA ARG A 734 -5.88 -31.71 12.99
C ARG A 734 -6.94 -30.75 12.49
N LEU A 735 -6.57 -29.78 11.68
CA LEU A 735 -7.46 -28.78 11.09
C LEU A 735 -8.44 -29.37 10.09
N MET A 736 -8.09 -30.45 9.46
CA MET A 736 -8.91 -31.17 8.51
C MET A 736 -9.87 -32.18 9.14
N LYS A 737 -9.82 -32.33 10.48
CA LYS A 737 -10.77 -33.15 11.21
C LYS A 737 -11.96 -32.32 11.69
N TYR A 738 -13.12 -32.73 11.30
CA TYR A 738 -14.40 -32.19 11.76
C TYR A 738 -14.48 -32.24 13.31
N GLY A 739 -14.75 -31.09 13.92
CA GLY A 739 -14.94 -30.99 15.38
C GLY A 739 -13.68 -30.73 16.21
N ASP A 740 -12.52 -30.58 15.58
CA ASP A 740 -11.28 -30.28 16.31
C ASP A 740 -11.32 -28.82 16.83
N LYS A 741 -11.48 -28.68 18.15
CA LYS A 741 -11.47 -27.36 18.83
C LYS A 741 -10.04 -27.01 19.20
N ARG A 742 -9.44 -26.06 18.50
CA ARG A 742 -8.14 -25.55 18.88
C ARG A 742 -8.16 -24.80 20.19
N LYS A 743 -7.10 -24.98 20.94
CA LYS A 743 -6.78 -24.05 22.01
C LYS A 743 -6.23 -22.76 21.45
N PRO A 744 -6.57 -21.60 22.03
CA PRO A 744 -5.91 -20.34 21.69
C PRO A 744 -4.39 -20.52 21.80
N GLY A 745 -3.66 -20.17 20.73
CA GLY A 745 -2.19 -20.28 20.73
C GLY A 745 -1.63 -21.48 19.95
N GLU A 746 -2.45 -22.36 19.41
CA GLU A 746 -2.01 -23.45 18.54
C GLU A 746 -2.19 -23.05 17.06
N GLY A 747 -1.09 -22.85 16.35
CA GLY A 747 -1.11 -22.45 14.93
C GLY A 747 0.20 -22.83 14.23
N PRO A 748 0.21 -22.83 12.87
CA PRO A 748 1.41 -23.04 12.10
C PRO A 748 2.31 -21.80 12.20
N PHE A 749 3.34 -21.87 13.02
CA PHE A 749 4.34 -20.83 13.12
C PHE A 749 5.61 -21.21 12.37
N LEU A 750 6.30 -20.22 11.85
CA LEU A 750 7.67 -20.42 11.42
C LEU A 750 8.55 -20.73 12.64
N ILE A 751 9.61 -21.50 12.47
CA ILE A 751 10.55 -21.79 13.57
C ILE A 751 11.08 -20.51 14.20
N ASP A 752 11.38 -19.51 13.39
CA ASP A 752 11.83 -18.18 13.82
C ASP A 752 10.74 -17.33 14.48
N ASP A 753 9.48 -17.71 14.34
CA ASP A 753 8.36 -17.08 15.05
C ASP A 753 8.22 -17.61 16.49
N LEU A 754 8.98 -18.62 16.85
CA LEU A 754 9.10 -19.13 18.21
C LEU A 754 10.32 -18.52 18.92
N HIS A 755 10.21 -18.34 20.23
CA HIS A 755 11.38 -18.02 21.03
C HIS A 755 12.34 -19.22 21.06
N SER A 756 13.59 -19.01 20.66
CA SER A 756 14.64 -20.06 20.65
C SER A 756 15.20 -20.34 22.04
N GLU A 757 15.15 -19.37 22.95
CA GLU A 757 15.78 -19.40 24.26
C GLU A 757 14.94 -18.70 25.33
N GLY A 758 15.37 -18.84 26.60
CA GLY A 758 14.78 -18.15 27.73
C GLY A 758 13.44 -18.73 28.23
N PRO A 759 12.74 -18.01 29.13
CA PRO A 759 11.51 -18.50 29.79
C PRO A 759 10.34 -18.68 28.84
N ASN A 760 10.42 -18.11 27.65
CA ASN A 760 9.40 -18.25 26.61
C ASN A 760 9.80 -19.21 25.48
N LYS A 761 10.86 -20.02 25.66
CA LYS A 761 11.31 -20.99 24.64
C LYS A 761 10.15 -21.84 24.11
N GLY A 762 10.05 -21.93 22.80
CA GLY A 762 8.99 -22.66 22.09
C GLY A 762 7.62 -22.00 22.09
N LYS A 763 7.48 -20.79 22.67
CA LYS A 763 6.23 -20.01 22.57
C LYS A 763 6.29 -19.07 21.36
N PRO A 764 5.17 -18.86 20.66
CA PRO A 764 5.11 -17.91 19.55
C PRO A 764 5.46 -16.49 19.99
N LYS A 765 6.38 -15.85 19.28
CA LYS A 765 6.81 -14.46 19.56
C LYS A 765 5.65 -13.47 19.54
N ILE A 766 4.74 -13.63 18.58
CA ILE A 766 3.55 -12.79 18.45
C ILE A 766 2.66 -12.86 19.71
N LEU A 767 2.45 -14.05 20.27
CA LEU A 767 1.64 -14.23 21.46
C LEU A 767 2.32 -13.68 22.71
N VAL A 768 3.63 -13.85 22.80
CA VAL A 768 4.42 -13.32 23.94
C VAL A 768 4.46 -11.79 23.87
N ALA A 769 4.78 -11.22 22.72
CA ALA A 769 4.84 -9.79 22.54
C ALA A 769 3.48 -9.12 22.79
N ALA A 770 2.39 -9.71 22.32
CA ALA A 770 1.06 -9.19 22.54
C ALA A 770 0.67 -9.24 24.02
N ARG A 771 0.93 -10.37 24.70
CA ARG A 771 0.69 -10.51 26.15
C ARG A 771 1.49 -9.47 26.94
N ASP A 772 2.78 -9.33 26.64
CA ASP A 772 3.67 -8.42 27.36
C ASP A 772 3.28 -6.95 27.14
N ALA A 773 2.57 -6.68 26.06
CA ALA A 773 1.98 -5.40 25.72
C ALA A 773 0.55 -5.20 26.27
N GLY A 774 -0.01 -6.18 26.94
CA GLY A 774 -1.40 -6.15 27.38
C GLY A 774 -2.41 -6.27 26.24
N LEU A 775 -2.00 -6.77 25.08
CA LEU A 775 -2.88 -6.97 23.91
C LEU A 775 -3.48 -8.37 23.92
N THR A 776 -4.64 -8.52 23.29
CA THR A 776 -5.28 -9.81 23.06
C THR A 776 -4.80 -10.40 21.74
N PRO A 777 -3.86 -11.35 21.74
CA PRO A 777 -3.31 -11.92 20.52
C PRO A 777 -4.35 -12.79 19.82
N GLU A 778 -4.42 -12.67 18.51
CA GLU A 778 -5.18 -13.58 17.67
C GLU A 778 -4.30 -14.21 16.63
N LEU A 779 -4.51 -15.48 16.42
CA LEU A 779 -3.86 -16.22 15.36
C LEU A 779 -4.72 -16.21 14.11
N PRO A 780 -4.10 -16.28 12.92
CA PRO A 780 -4.82 -16.56 11.70
C PRO A 780 -5.66 -17.82 11.89
N HIS A 781 -6.91 -17.78 11.45
CA HIS A 781 -7.76 -18.96 11.45
C HIS A 781 -7.41 -19.81 10.23
N PHE A 782 -6.49 -20.75 10.42
CA PHE A 782 -6.07 -21.70 9.39
C PHE A 782 -6.96 -22.93 9.29
N ASP A 783 -8.11 -22.94 9.99
CA ASP A 783 -9.04 -24.07 10.09
C ASP A 783 -9.83 -24.25 8.80
N VAL A 784 -9.13 -24.45 7.70
CA VAL A 784 -9.78 -24.81 6.44
C VAL A 784 -10.04 -26.31 6.47
N TYR A 785 -11.31 -26.67 6.57
CA TYR A 785 -11.77 -28.04 6.59
C TYR A 785 -12.35 -28.42 5.24
N GLU A 786 -11.65 -29.29 4.52
CA GLU A 786 -12.11 -29.82 3.24
C GLU A 786 -12.75 -31.20 3.42
N ASP A 787 -14.02 -31.27 3.73
CA ASP A 787 -14.81 -32.51 3.58
C ASP A 787 -15.68 -32.42 2.32
N LYS A 788 -15.33 -33.23 1.36
CA LYS A 788 -16.01 -33.26 0.05
C LYS A 788 -17.45 -33.75 0.11
N SER A 789 -17.90 -34.31 1.21
CA SER A 789 -19.27 -34.79 1.41
C SER A 789 -20.23 -33.71 1.93
N LEU A 790 -19.71 -32.64 2.55
CA LEU A 790 -20.52 -31.60 3.16
C LEU A 790 -21.07 -30.58 2.12
N SER A 791 -22.34 -30.25 2.24
CA SER A 791 -22.99 -29.18 1.49
C SER A 791 -22.70 -27.80 2.10
N LEU A 792 -23.10 -26.70 1.40
CA LEU A 792 -23.00 -25.34 1.96
C LEU A 792 -23.84 -25.19 3.24
N GLU A 793 -25.02 -25.83 3.31
CA GLU A 793 -25.87 -25.81 4.50
C GLU A 793 -25.22 -26.56 5.67
N ASP A 794 -24.54 -27.68 5.39
CA ASP A 794 -23.79 -28.40 6.41
C ASP A 794 -22.60 -27.58 6.93
N HIS A 795 -21.92 -26.82 6.07
CA HIS A 795 -20.86 -25.92 6.49
C HIS A 795 -21.39 -24.87 7.47
N LYS A 796 -22.56 -24.29 7.17
CA LYS A 796 -23.22 -23.32 8.03
C LYS A 796 -23.67 -23.95 9.35
N LYS A 797 -24.41 -25.06 9.28
CA LYS A 797 -24.95 -25.76 10.45
C LYS A 797 -23.88 -26.21 11.44
N ASN A 798 -22.72 -26.62 10.92
CA ASN A 798 -21.65 -27.18 11.73
C ASN A 798 -20.51 -26.17 11.99
N ASP A 799 -20.67 -24.91 11.62
CA ASP A 799 -19.68 -23.82 11.73
C ASP A 799 -18.31 -24.16 11.11
N VAL A 800 -18.35 -24.76 9.91
CA VAL A 800 -17.18 -25.21 9.13
C VAL A 800 -16.79 -24.18 8.08
N TYR A 801 -15.49 -24.00 7.87
CA TYR A 801 -14.89 -23.01 6.97
C TYR A 801 -13.98 -23.73 5.95
N PRO A 802 -14.50 -24.17 4.80
CA PRO A 802 -13.78 -25.04 3.87
C PRO A 802 -12.85 -24.31 2.89
N PHE A 803 -12.88 -23.00 2.86
CA PHE A 803 -12.13 -22.19 1.88
C PHE A 803 -11.08 -21.31 2.55
N TRP A 804 -9.97 -21.13 1.85
CA TRP A 804 -9.06 -20.02 2.09
C TRP A 804 -9.58 -18.77 1.37
N LEU A 805 -9.70 -17.66 2.07
CA LEU A 805 -10.04 -16.35 1.50
C LEU A 805 -8.81 -15.48 1.45
N GLY A 806 -8.40 -15.11 0.25
CA GLY A 806 -7.39 -14.08 -0.01
C GLY A 806 -8.02 -12.79 -0.49
N LEU A 807 -7.55 -11.66 0.03
CA LEU A 807 -7.98 -10.33 -0.37
C LEU A 807 -6.91 -9.64 -1.19
N GLY A 808 -7.30 -8.86 -2.20
CA GLY A 808 -6.35 -8.20 -3.06
C GLY A 808 -6.92 -7.06 -3.88
N VAL A 809 -6.08 -6.51 -4.77
CA VAL A 809 -6.43 -5.40 -5.66
C VAL A 809 -6.93 -5.90 -7.01
N VAL A 810 -7.65 -5.04 -7.71
CA VAL A 810 -8.12 -5.25 -9.08
C VAL A 810 -7.69 -4.08 -9.97
N TYR A 811 -7.71 -4.30 -11.27
CA TYR A 811 -7.21 -3.33 -12.25
C TYR A 811 -7.99 -2.01 -12.25
N GLU A 812 -9.31 -2.08 -12.13
CA GLU A 812 -10.24 -0.96 -12.29
C GLU A 812 -10.27 -0.06 -11.06
N HIS A 813 -9.92 -0.58 -9.89
CA HIS A 813 -10.03 0.15 -8.63
C HIS A 813 -8.67 0.39 -8.00
N PHE A 814 -8.60 1.43 -7.15
CA PHE A 814 -7.41 1.76 -6.39
C PHE A 814 -7.69 1.61 -4.88
N HIS A 815 -6.92 0.77 -4.23
CA HIS A 815 -6.97 0.50 -2.78
C HIS A 815 -8.39 0.54 -2.20
N THR A 816 -8.73 1.66 -1.54
CA THR A 816 -9.97 1.84 -0.80
C THR A 816 -11.17 2.11 -1.68
N ALA A 817 -10.98 2.29 -2.97
CA ALA A 817 -11.95 2.86 -3.89
C ALA A 817 -12.48 4.26 -3.48
N LYS A 818 -11.97 4.85 -2.39
CA LYS A 818 -12.40 6.16 -1.89
C LYS A 818 -12.17 7.25 -2.93
N THR A 819 -10.99 7.28 -3.54
CA THR A 819 -10.56 8.27 -4.54
C THR A 819 -10.94 7.91 -5.98
N ILE A 820 -11.75 6.90 -6.19
CA ILE A 820 -12.40 6.59 -7.49
C ILE A 820 -13.91 6.74 -7.43
N ARG A 821 -14.44 7.34 -6.36
CA ARG A 821 -15.88 7.58 -6.16
C ARG A 821 -16.48 8.31 -7.36
N GLY A 822 -17.51 7.71 -7.95
CA GLY A 822 -18.17 8.26 -9.14
C GLY A 822 -17.36 8.22 -10.45
N ALA A 823 -16.12 7.74 -10.41
CA ALA A 823 -15.28 7.62 -11.60
C ALA A 823 -15.80 6.56 -12.59
N THR A 824 -15.47 6.74 -13.86
CA THR A 824 -15.82 5.80 -14.92
C THR A 824 -15.31 4.38 -14.64
N THR A 825 -14.15 4.25 -14.00
CA THR A 825 -13.56 2.96 -13.64
C THR A 825 -14.43 2.15 -12.68
N LEU A 826 -15.19 2.83 -11.78
CA LEU A 826 -16.13 2.15 -10.87
C LEU A 826 -17.27 1.46 -11.63
N LYS A 827 -17.69 2.01 -12.77
CA LYS A 827 -18.77 1.44 -13.60
C LYS A 827 -18.37 0.12 -14.26
N LEU A 828 -17.06 -0.14 -14.40
CA LEU A 828 -16.55 -1.38 -15.01
C LEU A 828 -16.69 -2.58 -14.06
N VAL A 829 -16.54 -2.37 -12.77
CA VAL A 829 -16.72 -3.37 -11.72
C VAL A 829 -17.50 -2.73 -10.57
N PRO A 830 -18.83 -2.60 -10.71
CA PRO A 830 -19.65 -1.79 -9.81
C PRO A 830 -20.06 -2.51 -8.51
N GLU A 831 -19.92 -3.83 -8.45
CA GLU A 831 -20.36 -4.63 -7.29
C GLU A 831 -19.21 -5.48 -6.75
N GLN A 832 -19.27 -5.77 -5.44
CA GLN A 832 -18.35 -6.71 -4.80
C GLN A 832 -18.55 -8.12 -5.38
N TYR A 833 -17.44 -8.80 -5.67
CA TYR A 833 -17.47 -10.16 -6.17
C TYR A 833 -16.49 -11.08 -5.44
N VAL A 834 -16.69 -12.37 -5.59
CA VAL A 834 -15.76 -13.41 -5.15
C VAL A 834 -15.44 -14.36 -6.32
N GLU A 835 -14.17 -14.55 -6.59
CA GLU A 835 -13.73 -15.56 -7.55
C GLU A 835 -13.82 -16.93 -6.92
N LEU A 836 -14.45 -17.87 -7.63
CA LEU A 836 -14.65 -19.25 -7.24
C LEU A 836 -14.18 -20.20 -8.37
N ASN A 837 -13.49 -21.26 -8.00
CA ASN A 837 -13.08 -22.29 -8.95
C ASN A 837 -14.30 -22.99 -9.55
N LEU A 838 -14.20 -23.39 -10.84
CA LEU A 838 -15.30 -24.04 -11.56
C LEU A 838 -15.74 -25.37 -10.92
N ASP A 839 -14.79 -26.15 -10.40
CA ASP A 839 -15.12 -27.44 -9.77
C ASP A 839 -15.79 -27.25 -8.42
N ASP A 840 -15.37 -26.24 -7.64
CA ASP A 840 -16.05 -25.87 -6.41
C ASP A 840 -17.45 -25.32 -6.69
N ALA A 841 -17.60 -24.50 -7.73
CA ALA A 841 -18.91 -23.99 -8.14
C ALA A 841 -19.87 -25.14 -8.51
N LYS A 842 -19.43 -26.09 -9.33
CA LYS A 842 -20.23 -27.28 -9.69
C LYS A 842 -20.61 -28.10 -8.46
N ARG A 843 -19.63 -28.32 -7.56
CA ARG A 843 -19.81 -29.11 -6.35
C ARG A 843 -20.84 -28.52 -5.40
N TYR A 844 -20.86 -27.22 -5.23
CA TYR A 844 -21.76 -26.53 -4.31
C TYR A 844 -23.02 -25.99 -4.97
N GLY A 845 -23.25 -26.30 -6.26
CA GLY A 845 -24.44 -25.84 -6.99
C GLY A 845 -24.52 -24.32 -7.16
N LEU A 846 -23.35 -23.65 -7.23
CA LEU A 846 -23.25 -22.21 -7.44
C LEU A 846 -23.05 -21.91 -8.93
N ARG A 847 -23.64 -20.81 -9.39
CA ARG A 847 -23.56 -20.32 -10.77
C ARG A 847 -22.91 -18.96 -10.81
N ASP A 848 -22.33 -18.62 -11.93
CA ASP A 848 -21.82 -17.26 -12.18
C ASP A 848 -22.92 -16.23 -11.98
N GLY A 849 -22.66 -15.21 -11.16
CA GLY A 849 -23.62 -14.16 -10.81
C GLY A 849 -24.53 -14.46 -9.61
N ASP A 850 -24.48 -15.67 -9.03
CA ASP A 850 -25.24 -15.96 -7.81
C ASP A 850 -24.81 -15.01 -6.69
N ARG A 851 -25.80 -14.59 -5.88
CA ARG A 851 -25.52 -13.79 -4.67
C ARG A 851 -25.18 -14.71 -3.51
N VAL A 852 -24.08 -14.35 -2.82
CA VAL A 852 -23.59 -15.11 -1.67
C VAL A 852 -23.20 -14.18 -0.54
N ARG A 853 -23.20 -14.72 0.68
CA ARG A 853 -22.54 -14.15 1.83
C ARG A 853 -21.30 -14.95 2.14
N LEU A 854 -20.15 -14.27 2.17
CA LEU A 854 -18.91 -14.84 2.66
C LEU A 854 -18.83 -14.60 4.17
N VAL A 855 -18.55 -15.65 4.90
CA VAL A 855 -18.53 -15.64 6.36
C VAL A 855 -17.19 -16.17 6.84
N THR A 856 -16.57 -15.43 7.75
CA THR A 856 -15.43 -15.88 8.57
C THR A 856 -15.82 -15.83 10.05
N ARG A 857 -14.91 -16.24 10.93
CA ARG A 857 -15.17 -16.10 12.38
C ARG A 857 -15.23 -14.65 12.87
N ARG A 858 -14.85 -13.67 12.05
CA ARG A 858 -14.83 -12.24 12.38
C ARG A 858 -16.05 -11.49 11.94
N GLY A 859 -16.58 -11.84 10.80
CA GLY A 859 -17.69 -11.16 10.21
C GLY A 859 -18.05 -11.70 8.84
N SER A 860 -18.82 -10.94 8.10
CA SER A 860 -19.27 -11.34 6.78
C SER A 860 -19.45 -10.16 5.84
N PHE A 861 -19.44 -10.44 4.53
CA PHE A 861 -19.83 -9.50 3.50
C PHE A 861 -20.61 -10.20 2.38
N GLU A 862 -21.40 -9.43 1.64
CA GLU A 862 -22.15 -9.95 0.49
C GLU A 862 -21.36 -9.71 -0.82
N ALA A 863 -21.47 -10.66 -1.75
CA ALA A 863 -20.79 -10.58 -3.04
C ALA A 863 -21.55 -11.36 -4.13
N ARG A 864 -21.19 -11.11 -5.39
CA ARG A 864 -21.56 -11.99 -6.51
C ARG A 864 -20.45 -13.00 -6.78
N VAL A 865 -20.83 -14.21 -7.11
CA VAL A 865 -19.89 -15.26 -7.51
C VAL A 865 -19.41 -15.00 -8.92
N SER A 866 -18.10 -15.01 -9.12
CA SER A 866 -17.41 -14.98 -10.41
C SER A 866 -16.77 -16.34 -10.63
N VAL A 867 -17.30 -17.16 -11.58
CA VAL A 867 -16.90 -18.54 -11.75
C VAL A 867 -15.93 -18.69 -12.92
N GLY A 868 -14.70 -19.12 -12.62
CA GLY A 868 -13.69 -19.47 -13.64
C GLY A 868 -13.33 -18.30 -14.56
N GLN A 869 -12.74 -18.64 -15.72
CA GLN A 869 -12.17 -17.66 -16.65
C GLN A 869 -13.19 -16.96 -17.57
N MET A 870 -14.42 -17.44 -17.62
CA MET A 870 -15.48 -16.97 -18.53
C MET A 870 -16.61 -16.24 -17.79
N SER A 871 -16.34 -15.75 -16.60
CA SER A 871 -17.34 -15.04 -15.78
C SER A 871 -17.83 -13.77 -16.49
N MET A 872 -19.15 -13.56 -16.41
CA MET A 872 -19.77 -12.30 -16.87
C MET A 872 -19.72 -11.19 -15.79
N ILE A 873 -19.46 -11.55 -14.55
CA ILE A 873 -19.32 -10.60 -13.44
C ILE A 873 -18.01 -9.82 -13.56
N ARG A 874 -16.95 -10.56 -13.91
CA ARG A 874 -15.65 -9.99 -14.23
C ARG A 874 -15.06 -10.72 -15.43
N PRO A 875 -15.05 -10.11 -16.60
CA PRO A 875 -14.51 -10.74 -17.82
C PRO A 875 -12.97 -10.72 -17.83
N ALA A 876 -12.36 -11.13 -16.72
CA ALA A 876 -10.93 -11.37 -16.61
C ALA A 876 -10.69 -12.88 -16.64
N ARG A 877 -9.69 -13.33 -17.42
CA ARG A 877 -9.32 -14.76 -17.51
C ARG A 877 -8.60 -15.29 -16.27
N THR A 878 -8.67 -14.57 -15.15
CA THR A 878 -8.10 -14.99 -13.87
C THR A 878 -8.80 -16.21 -13.31
N GLU A 879 -8.07 -17.01 -12.55
CA GLU A 879 -8.58 -18.24 -11.97
C GLU A 879 -7.98 -18.48 -10.60
N VAL A 880 -8.83 -18.92 -9.68
CA VAL A 880 -8.42 -19.39 -8.35
C VAL A 880 -8.34 -20.93 -8.33
N PRO A 881 -7.40 -21.51 -7.57
CA PRO A 881 -7.37 -22.96 -7.40
C PRO A 881 -8.54 -23.46 -6.54
N PRO A 882 -8.92 -24.77 -6.65
CA PRO A 882 -9.93 -25.34 -5.78
C PRO A 882 -9.63 -25.16 -4.29
N GLY A 883 -10.66 -24.82 -3.50
CA GLY A 883 -10.54 -24.53 -2.07
C GLY A 883 -9.99 -23.14 -1.74
N TYR A 884 -9.81 -22.28 -2.74
CA TYR A 884 -9.37 -20.90 -2.55
C TYR A 884 -10.38 -19.92 -3.12
N LEU A 885 -10.65 -18.86 -2.40
CA LEU A 885 -11.49 -17.74 -2.80
C LEU A 885 -10.64 -16.48 -2.90
N PHE A 886 -10.96 -15.64 -3.87
CA PHE A 886 -10.38 -14.30 -3.96
C PHE A 886 -11.48 -13.25 -4.01
N SER A 887 -11.31 -12.17 -3.26
CA SER A 887 -12.22 -11.02 -3.31
C SER A 887 -11.42 -9.72 -3.34
N PRO A 888 -11.84 -8.73 -4.15
CA PRO A 888 -11.27 -7.38 -4.02
C PRO A 888 -11.64 -6.79 -2.66
N TRP A 889 -10.66 -6.15 -2.02
CA TRP A 889 -10.87 -5.50 -0.73
C TRP A 889 -11.13 -4.00 -0.83
N ASN A 890 -11.08 -3.46 -2.02
CA ASN A 890 -11.15 -2.03 -2.29
C ASN A 890 -12.49 -1.52 -2.84
N LEU A 891 -13.51 -2.38 -3.04
CA LEU A 891 -14.86 -1.93 -3.44
C LEU A 891 -15.70 -1.39 -2.29
N SER A 892 -15.31 -1.67 -1.08
CA SER A 892 -16.09 -1.45 0.13
C SER A 892 -16.40 0.02 0.48
N VAL A 893 -15.80 0.99 -0.18
CA VAL A 893 -15.98 2.43 0.12
C VAL A 893 -16.74 3.17 -0.96
N ALA A 894 -16.92 2.56 -2.13
CA ALA A 894 -17.49 3.24 -3.30
C ALA A 894 -19.02 3.12 -3.41
N ASP A 895 -19.63 2.22 -2.65
CA ASP A 895 -20.99 1.75 -2.92
C ASP A 895 -22.08 2.71 -2.48
N SER A 896 -21.89 3.51 -1.44
CA SER A 896 -23.05 4.13 -0.83
C SER A 896 -22.82 5.57 -0.41
N ALA A 897 -23.78 6.42 -0.74
CA ALA A 897 -23.92 7.72 -0.11
C ALA A 897 -24.19 7.60 1.41
N ASP A 898 -24.71 6.45 1.87
CA ASP A 898 -24.87 6.15 3.29
C ASP A 898 -23.89 5.05 3.73
N PRO A 899 -22.80 5.42 4.41
CA PRO A 899 -21.78 4.45 4.82
C PRO A 899 -22.26 3.40 5.82
N ARG A 900 -23.42 3.59 6.47
CA ARG A 900 -24.04 2.61 7.37
C ARG A 900 -24.63 1.43 6.61
N LYS A 901 -25.03 1.65 5.37
CA LYS A 901 -25.68 0.64 4.52
C LYS A 901 -24.70 -0.20 3.72
N ASN A 902 -23.40 0.07 3.86
CA ASN A 902 -22.38 -0.64 3.12
C ASN A 902 -22.21 -2.07 3.65
N LYS A 903 -22.73 -3.04 2.91
CA LYS A 903 -22.63 -4.48 3.19
C LYS A 903 -21.44 -5.17 2.48
N TRP A 904 -20.60 -4.39 1.81
CA TRP A 904 -19.42 -4.86 1.09
C TRP A 904 -18.10 -4.59 1.84
N LEU A 905 -18.18 -4.42 3.15
CA LEU A 905 -17.01 -4.17 4.00
C LEU A 905 -16.19 -5.45 4.19
N VAL A 906 -15.37 -5.74 3.21
CA VAL A 906 -14.60 -6.98 3.11
C VAL A 906 -13.68 -7.19 4.32
N ASN A 907 -13.11 -6.12 4.88
CA ASN A 907 -12.24 -6.23 6.05
C ASN A 907 -12.95 -6.55 7.37
N ALA A 908 -14.28 -6.56 7.38
CA ALA A 908 -15.03 -7.19 8.47
C ALA A 908 -14.71 -8.70 8.60
N THR A 909 -14.25 -9.33 7.53
CA THR A 909 -13.86 -10.75 7.52
C THR A 909 -12.39 -11.00 7.86
N SER A 910 -11.58 -9.95 7.97
CA SER A 910 -10.15 -10.06 8.27
C SER A 910 -9.92 -10.25 9.77
N HIS A 911 -8.88 -10.99 10.11
CA HIS A 911 -8.44 -11.17 11.51
C HIS A 911 -7.29 -10.22 11.85
N ARG A 912 -7.05 -9.99 13.16
CA ARG A 912 -6.02 -9.10 13.68
C ARG A 912 -4.66 -9.76 13.89
N ALA A 913 -4.28 -10.72 13.05
CA ALA A 913 -2.95 -11.29 13.06
C ALA A 913 -1.96 -10.41 12.28
N TRP A 914 -0.72 -10.39 12.73
CA TRP A 914 0.36 -9.61 12.13
C TRP A 914 1.70 -10.33 12.17
N ASP A 915 2.58 -9.96 11.28
CA ASP A 915 3.98 -10.41 11.27
C ASP A 915 4.68 -9.95 12.57
N PRO A 916 5.31 -10.85 13.33
CA PRO A 916 5.85 -10.54 14.67
C PRO A 916 7.02 -9.54 14.65
N VAL A 917 7.63 -9.27 13.52
CA VAL A 917 8.74 -8.33 13.39
C VAL A 917 8.30 -7.02 12.76
N SER A 918 7.56 -7.10 11.67
CA SER A 918 7.15 -5.90 10.91
C SER A 918 5.88 -5.25 11.44
N GLY A 919 5.06 -5.97 12.20
CA GLY A 919 3.72 -5.52 12.62
C GLY A 919 2.71 -5.43 11.47
N GLN A 920 3.05 -5.99 10.31
CA GLN A 920 2.18 -5.96 9.15
C GLN A 920 1.06 -6.98 9.27
N CYS A 921 -0.19 -6.56 8.98
CA CYS A 921 -1.36 -7.41 9.09
C CYS A 921 -1.40 -8.48 7.98
N ASP A 922 -1.91 -9.66 8.31
CA ASP A 922 -2.16 -10.75 7.35
C ASP A 922 -3.58 -10.61 6.76
N TYR A 923 -3.66 -10.39 5.45
CA TYR A 923 -4.92 -10.28 4.68
C TYR A 923 -5.08 -11.41 3.67
N LYS A 924 -4.18 -12.40 3.68
CA LYS A 924 -4.11 -13.39 2.60
C LYS A 924 -4.69 -14.74 2.98
N LYS A 925 -4.98 -14.95 4.26
CA LYS A 925 -5.32 -16.27 4.78
C LYS A 925 -6.39 -16.18 5.86
N SER A 926 -7.65 -16.04 5.45
CA SER A 926 -8.79 -16.22 6.35
C SER A 926 -9.55 -17.49 5.98
N ALA A 927 -9.88 -18.32 6.96
CA ALA A 927 -10.79 -19.43 6.73
C ALA A 927 -12.22 -18.90 6.54
N ALA A 928 -12.87 -19.30 5.46
CA ALA A 928 -14.17 -18.79 5.06
C ALA A 928 -15.13 -19.90 4.64
N ARG A 929 -16.45 -19.63 4.76
CA ARG A 929 -17.51 -20.38 4.12
C ARG A 929 -18.37 -19.48 3.26
N ILE A 930 -19.10 -20.08 2.35
CA ILE A 930 -20.06 -19.45 1.46
C ILE A 930 -21.46 -19.81 1.94
N GLU A 931 -22.34 -18.82 2.05
CA GLU A 931 -23.79 -19.00 2.25
C GLU A 931 -24.50 -18.42 1.02
N LYS A 932 -25.39 -19.20 0.39
CA LYS A 932 -26.19 -18.74 -0.75
C LYS A 932 -27.31 -17.83 -0.25
N LEU A 933 -27.51 -16.66 -0.93
CA LEU A 933 -28.53 -15.68 -0.57
C LEU A 933 -29.78 -15.82 -1.43
#